data_5635042d7064c9ed46b4536ba642ec7d
#
_entry.id   5635042d7064c9ed46b4536ba642ec7d
#
_cell.length_a   1.000
_cell.length_b   1.000
_cell.length_c   1.000
_cell.angle_alpha   90.00
_cell.angle_beta   90.00
_cell.angle_gamma   90.00
#
_symmetry.space_group_name_H-M   'P 1'
#
loop_
_entity.id
_entity.type
_entity.pdbx_description
1 polymer ?
#
loop_
_entity_poly.entity_id
_entity_poly.type
_entity_poly.pdbx_seq_one_letter_code
_entity_poly.pdbx_strand_id
1 'polypeptide(L)'
;MNTTEITGTSLAPDASAAVIATEAPDWKANNFRHDLWMWTEKAGLSPLTRSGTDERPQWSPDGKWIAFTSDRSPSGDSGESDTDKPNRVWLISPSGGEALPLYREKLDVHTFAWAPDGSAIYVSAKAPQTHEDEDRQSDEWKDVVRWREQYRGDLLLKISIAPALARAVAMPLAKEIPGKAAGDAEPSAKLPEGASMIAKADVSIAEIAPAPDGKQIAFLTEPIHKRIENPADYEVFLVGGDGGTPKQLTHNTAMESHLRWSRDGHWIHFAVNAANGSIEGKYRDVQGRLFRMDASSGKIERLGSSFDGSFDLFTLLPDGRELALGLKGTEDHLYLIDGDKATRLPAMAGTYAGLEGAHNADSLLVRFSTINDPQQVYLVSNPMQPNKLKKLTNFNPVFAERAQPDWQPYTWKSDDGQSVEGVLIFPPGKKGAKHLRMFTFIHGGPADADGNLFGANWYDWATLAASNGWLVFRPNYRGSSGYGDEFMLGIEPHLVSKPGRDILAGVDALVKDGYADPDHLAIGGYSYGGYMTNWLITQTTLFKSAVTGAGAVEHAANWGNDDMTWDDAWYLGGRPWENPQLYQSEAALFQFDKVKTPTHLVQGGSDVRVSYLEGETMERALQSLGIPHTFLVLPGEGHGLDKNPWHGYIKVREELKWLEKYDKQ
;
A
#
# COMPACT_ATOMS: atom_id res chain seq x y z
N MET A 1 -5.16 -13.93 -9.93
CA MET A 1 -6.43 -14.05 -9.17
C MET A 1 -6.47 -15.21 -8.19
N ASN A 2 -5.76 -16.30 -8.37
CA ASN A 2 -5.64 -17.40 -7.39
C ASN A 2 -4.17 -17.52 -6.95
N THR A 3 -3.63 -16.39 -6.55
CA THR A 3 -2.23 -16.23 -6.13
C THR A 3 -2.14 -16.09 -4.62
N THR A 4 -1.06 -16.60 -4.05
CA THR A 4 -0.64 -16.28 -2.69
C THR A 4 0.26 -15.05 -2.76
N GLU A 5 -0.14 -13.97 -2.14
CA GLU A 5 0.65 -12.75 -2.06
C GLU A 5 1.46 -12.71 -0.75
N ILE A 6 2.63 -12.09 -0.78
CA ILE A 6 3.48 -11.90 0.39
C ILE A 6 3.20 -10.50 0.93
N THR A 7 2.53 -10.43 2.08
CA THR A 7 2.11 -9.18 2.69
C THR A 7 3.11 -8.61 3.70
N GLY A 8 3.99 -9.46 4.24
CA GLY A 8 5.00 -9.01 5.20
C GLY A 8 6.09 -10.06 5.44
N THR A 9 7.19 -9.58 6.01
CA THR A 9 8.31 -10.44 6.42
C THR A 9 8.84 -9.98 7.77
N SER A 10 9.45 -10.89 8.52
CA SER A 10 10.23 -10.55 9.71
C SER A 10 11.41 -11.49 9.85
N LEU A 11 12.63 -10.92 9.92
CA LEU A 11 13.87 -11.66 10.04
C LEU A 11 14.27 -11.84 11.51
N ALA A 12 14.64 -13.06 11.89
CA ALA A 12 15.18 -13.31 13.23
C ALA A 12 16.40 -12.41 13.50
N PRO A 13 16.60 -11.94 14.75
CA PRO A 13 17.69 -11.02 15.06
C PRO A 13 19.08 -11.49 14.61
N ASP A 14 19.33 -12.81 14.61
CA ASP A 14 20.58 -13.46 14.19
C ASP A 14 20.56 -13.97 12.74
N ALA A 15 19.50 -13.65 11.99
CA ALA A 15 19.24 -14.11 10.62
C ALA A 15 19.09 -15.63 10.43
N SER A 16 18.91 -16.41 11.50
CA SER A 16 18.78 -17.89 11.44
C SER A 16 17.42 -18.37 10.95
N ALA A 17 16.39 -17.53 11.02
CA ALA A 17 15.01 -17.84 10.65
C ALA A 17 14.28 -16.60 10.10
N ALA A 18 13.20 -16.83 9.37
CA ALA A 18 12.33 -15.77 8.87
C ALA A 18 10.85 -16.14 9.03
N VAL A 19 10.03 -15.17 9.38
CA VAL A 19 8.57 -15.28 9.32
C VAL A 19 8.08 -14.54 8.09
N ILE A 20 7.18 -15.16 7.35
CA ILE A 20 6.56 -14.62 6.14
C ILE A 20 5.05 -14.58 6.35
N ALA A 21 4.44 -13.41 6.22
CA ALA A 21 3.00 -13.25 6.17
C ALA A 21 2.51 -13.35 4.74
N THR A 22 1.39 -14.04 4.55
CA THR A 22 0.79 -14.25 3.23
C THR A 22 -0.68 -13.95 3.26
N GLU A 23 -1.21 -13.46 2.13
CA GLU A 23 -2.62 -13.39 1.81
C GLU A 23 -2.93 -14.35 0.66
N ALA A 24 -4.03 -15.08 0.78
CA ALA A 24 -4.54 -15.96 -0.27
C ALA A 24 -6.06 -15.98 -0.30
N PRO A 25 -6.71 -16.11 -1.47
CA PRO A 25 -8.16 -16.16 -1.55
C PRO A 25 -8.70 -17.48 -0.99
N ASP A 26 -9.66 -17.40 -0.09
CA ASP A 26 -10.53 -18.52 0.27
C ASP A 26 -11.84 -18.42 -0.52
N TRP A 27 -11.88 -19.11 -1.65
CA TRP A 27 -13.03 -19.08 -2.56
C TRP A 27 -14.32 -19.64 -1.95
N LYS A 28 -14.21 -20.52 -0.94
CA LYS A 28 -15.37 -21.13 -0.28
C LYS A 28 -15.96 -20.18 0.76
N ALA A 29 -15.11 -19.57 1.57
CA ALA A 29 -15.52 -18.58 2.56
C ALA A 29 -15.79 -17.21 1.93
N ASN A 30 -15.30 -16.98 0.71
CA ASN A 30 -15.37 -15.72 -0.03
C ASN A 30 -14.74 -14.56 0.71
N ASN A 31 -13.58 -14.80 1.28
CA ASN A 31 -12.73 -13.81 1.93
C ASN A 31 -11.25 -14.07 1.61
N PHE A 32 -10.39 -13.22 2.07
CA PHE A 32 -8.95 -13.44 2.04
C PHE A 32 -8.49 -14.07 3.36
N ARG A 33 -7.55 -15.01 3.26
CA ARG A 33 -6.91 -15.64 4.40
C ARG A 33 -5.52 -15.07 4.59
N HIS A 34 -5.19 -14.75 5.84
CA HIS A 34 -3.89 -14.25 6.25
C HIS A 34 -3.25 -15.27 7.20
N ASP A 35 -2.15 -15.88 6.77
CA ASP A 35 -1.44 -16.91 7.53
C ASP A 35 0.06 -16.60 7.61
N LEU A 36 0.71 -17.05 8.69
CA LEU A 36 2.14 -16.91 8.90
C LEU A 36 2.88 -18.20 8.58
N TRP A 37 4.04 -18.06 7.95
CA TRP A 37 4.97 -19.13 7.60
C TRP A 37 6.31 -18.93 8.28
N MET A 38 6.92 -20.01 8.76
CA MET A 38 8.27 -20.02 9.31
C MET A 38 9.23 -20.66 8.33
N TRP A 39 10.31 -19.97 8.04
CA TRP A 39 11.45 -20.54 7.35
C TRP A 39 12.63 -20.69 8.30
N THR A 40 13.31 -21.84 8.25
CA THR A 40 14.61 -22.08 8.90
C THR A 40 15.53 -22.84 7.95
N GLU A 41 16.84 -22.73 8.15
CA GLU A 41 17.82 -23.47 7.33
C GLU A 41 17.59 -24.98 7.36
N LYS A 42 17.24 -25.53 8.52
CA LYS A 42 17.08 -26.98 8.73
C LYS A 42 15.76 -27.52 8.20
N ALA A 43 14.65 -26.80 8.39
CA ALA A 43 13.31 -27.31 8.10
C ALA A 43 12.76 -26.81 6.75
N GLY A 44 13.39 -25.78 6.15
CA GLY A 44 12.81 -25.06 5.04
C GLY A 44 11.59 -24.26 5.47
N LEU A 45 10.67 -24.00 4.55
CA LEU A 45 9.43 -23.25 4.77
C LEU A 45 8.32 -24.18 5.30
N SER A 46 7.66 -23.79 6.40
CA SER A 46 6.52 -24.51 6.97
C SER A 46 5.49 -23.54 7.54
N PRO A 47 4.20 -23.91 7.58
CA PRO A 47 3.19 -23.07 8.23
C PRO A 47 3.49 -22.86 9.71
N LEU A 48 3.41 -21.61 10.18
CA LEU A 48 3.51 -21.26 11.59
C LEU A 48 2.12 -21.13 12.22
N THR A 49 1.18 -20.49 11.51
CA THR A 49 -0.21 -20.35 11.93
C THR A 49 -1.18 -20.73 10.81
N ARG A 50 -2.48 -20.89 11.16
CA ARG A 50 -3.53 -21.28 10.21
C ARG A 50 -4.90 -20.71 10.59
N SER A 51 -4.95 -19.59 11.32
CA SER A 51 -6.24 -18.97 11.69
C SER A 51 -6.96 -18.34 10.51
N GLY A 52 -6.20 -17.84 9.54
CA GLY A 52 -6.70 -17.10 8.41
C GLY A 52 -6.80 -15.59 8.63
N THR A 53 -6.32 -15.08 9.79
CA THR A 53 -6.43 -13.66 10.17
C THR A 53 -5.15 -13.10 10.80
N ASP A 54 -4.00 -13.73 10.55
CA ASP A 54 -2.72 -13.41 11.19
C ASP A 54 -1.83 -12.56 10.30
N GLU A 55 -1.46 -11.37 10.79
CA GLU A 55 -0.74 -10.36 10.00
C GLU A 55 0.40 -9.71 10.80
N ARG A 56 1.24 -8.94 10.12
CA ARG A 56 2.27 -8.04 10.68
C ARG A 56 3.19 -8.73 11.69
N PRO A 57 3.85 -9.84 11.34
CA PRO A 57 4.76 -10.52 12.27
C PRO A 57 5.98 -9.67 12.59
N GLN A 58 6.41 -9.68 13.86
CA GLN A 58 7.66 -9.06 14.33
C GLN A 58 8.35 -9.99 15.31
N TRP A 59 9.65 -10.27 15.08
CA TRP A 59 10.47 -10.96 16.05
C TRP A 59 10.75 -10.10 17.29
N SER A 60 10.75 -10.73 18.47
CA SER A 60 11.28 -10.06 19.65
C SER A 60 12.80 -9.83 19.49
N PRO A 61 13.37 -8.75 20.05
CA PRO A 61 14.81 -8.46 19.95
C PRO A 61 15.71 -9.57 20.49
N ASP A 62 15.23 -10.38 21.44
CA ASP A 62 15.93 -11.52 22.01
C ASP A 62 15.70 -12.86 21.25
N GLY A 63 14.88 -12.84 20.19
CA GLY A 63 14.58 -13.99 19.34
C GLY A 63 13.71 -15.07 19.98
N LYS A 64 13.09 -14.83 21.15
CA LYS A 64 12.30 -15.84 21.86
C LYS A 64 10.85 -15.89 21.45
N TRP A 65 10.32 -14.80 20.91
CA TRP A 65 8.92 -14.65 20.54
C TRP A 65 8.74 -14.01 19.18
N ILE A 66 7.61 -14.29 18.59
CA ILE A 66 7.09 -13.59 17.42
C ILE A 66 5.77 -12.96 17.87
N ALA A 67 5.66 -11.63 17.79
CA ALA A 67 4.41 -10.91 17.93
C ALA A 67 3.76 -10.73 16.56
N PHE A 68 2.44 -10.75 16.52
CA PHE A 68 1.66 -10.52 15.31
C PHE A 68 0.26 -10.01 15.65
N THR A 69 -0.44 -9.42 14.70
CA THR A 69 -1.83 -8.98 14.88
C THR A 69 -2.79 -10.05 14.38
N SER A 70 -3.95 -10.18 15.03
CA SER A 70 -5.03 -11.06 14.62
C SER A 70 -6.36 -10.66 15.28
N ASP A 71 -7.46 -10.82 14.57
CA ASP A 71 -8.83 -10.63 15.06
C ASP A 71 -9.44 -11.89 15.69
N ARG A 72 -8.65 -12.96 15.84
CA ARG A 72 -9.11 -14.19 16.51
C ARG A 72 -9.58 -13.91 17.94
N SER A 73 -10.61 -14.66 18.40
CA SER A 73 -11.11 -14.53 19.76
C SER A 73 -10.14 -15.15 20.79
N PRO A 74 -9.78 -14.45 21.88
CA PRO A 74 -8.92 -14.97 22.94
C PRO A 74 -9.46 -16.17 23.72
N SER A 75 -10.77 -16.35 23.73
CA SER A 75 -11.45 -17.40 24.53
C SER A 75 -11.92 -18.60 23.69
N GLY A 76 -11.75 -18.56 22.37
CA GLY A 76 -12.37 -19.55 21.47
C GLY A 76 -13.91 -19.46 21.49
N ASP A 77 -14.47 -18.44 22.09
CA ASP A 77 -15.89 -18.22 22.21
C ASP A 77 -16.42 -17.56 20.93
N SER A 78 -17.33 -18.25 20.25
CA SER A 78 -17.97 -17.80 19.01
C SER A 78 -19.04 -16.72 19.21
N GLY A 79 -19.05 -16.06 20.36
CA GLY A 79 -20.07 -15.08 20.74
C GLY A 79 -19.81 -13.63 20.28
N GLU A 80 -18.65 -13.32 19.75
CA GLU A 80 -18.42 -12.01 19.14
C GLU A 80 -18.96 -12.02 17.69
N SER A 81 -19.75 -11.00 17.35
CA SER A 81 -20.23 -10.79 15.99
C SER A 81 -19.04 -10.64 15.03
N ASP A 82 -19.07 -11.25 13.86
CA ASP A 82 -18.00 -11.20 12.86
C ASP A 82 -17.66 -9.76 12.40
N THR A 83 -18.53 -8.81 12.66
CA THR A 83 -18.37 -7.40 12.23
C THR A 83 -17.64 -6.50 13.24
N ASP A 84 -17.38 -6.98 14.47
CA ASP A 84 -16.85 -6.15 15.58
C ASP A 84 -15.68 -6.79 16.34
N LYS A 85 -14.92 -7.66 15.70
CA LYS A 85 -13.74 -8.27 16.32
C LYS A 85 -12.56 -7.30 16.28
N PRO A 86 -12.03 -6.84 17.44
CA PRO A 86 -10.87 -5.98 17.45
C PRO A 86 -9.61 -6.77 17.07
N ASN A 87 -8.74 -6.11 16.34
CA ASN A 87 -7.42 -6.63 16.03
C ASN A 87 -6.54 -6.54 17.28
N ARG A 88 -5.95 -7.66 17.73
CA ARG A 88 -5.15 -7.75 18.94
C ARG A 88 -3.73 -8.22 18.65
N VAL A 89 -2.81 -7.92 19.55
CA VAL A 89 -1.46 -8.48 19.49
C VAL A 89 -1.44 -9.86 20.13
N TRP A 90 -0.83 -10.81 19.40
CA TRP A 90 -0.63 -12.20 19.81
C TRP A 90 0.86 -12.53 19.83
N LEU A 91 1.24 -13.50 20.66
CA LEU A 91 2.59 -14.02 20.79
C LEU A 91 2.63 -15.49 20.41
N ILE A 92 3.63 -15.90 19.65
CA ILE A 92 3.90 -17.31 19.36
C ILE A 92 5.38 -17.63 19.49
N SER A 93 5.69 -18.84 19.99
CA SER A 93 7.06 -19.32 20.03
C SER A 93 7.57 -19.61 18.61
N PRO A 94 8.84 -19.30 18.30
CA PRO A 94 9.45 -19.71 17.03
C PRO A 94 9.43 -21.22 16.79
N SER A 95 9.32 -22.01 17.85
CA SER A 95 9.17 -23.48 17.77
C SER A 95 7.76 -23.92 17.43
N GLY A 96 6.83 -23.00 17.25
CA GLY A 96 5.40 -23.26 17.06
C GLY A 96 4.66 -23.46 18.39
N GLY A 97 3.49 -24.04 18.32
CA GLY A 97 2.58 -24.21 19.45
C GLY A 97 1.37 -23.29 19.33
N GLU A 98 0.63 -23.13 20.43
CA GLU A 98 -0.53 -22.26 20.47
C GLU A 98 -0.12 -20.79 20.66
N ALA A 99 -0.73 -19.91 19.88
CA ALA A 99 -0.53 -18.48 20.02
C ALA A 99 -1.24 -17.95 21.28
N LEU A 100 -0.60 -17.05 21.99
CA LEU A 100 -1.04 -16.45 23.25
C LEU A 100 -1.49 -15.01 23.02
N PRO A 101 -2.70 -14.60 23.43
CA PRO A 101 -3.08 -13.21 23.37
C PRO A 101 -2.25 -12.39 24.37
N LEU A 102 -1.70 -11.26 23.92
CA LEU A 102 -0.98 -10.34 24.80
C LEU A 102 -1.90 -9.81 25.89
N TYR A 103 -3.15 -9.56 25.57
CA TYR A 103 -4.25 -9.16 26.45
C TYR A 103 -5.58 -9.73 25.95
N ARG A 104 -6.64 -9.64 26.78
CA ARG A 104 -7.96 -10.19 26.44
C ARG A 104 -9.03 -9.12 26.23
N GLU A 105 -8.75 -7.91 26.68
CA GLU A 105 -9.65 -6.76 26.59
C GLU A 105 -9.94 -6.40 25.13
N LYS A 106 -11.08 -5.73 24.90
CA LYS A 106 -11.47 -5.23 23.57
C LYS A 106 -10.71 -3.93 23.27
N LEU A 107 -9.46 -4.07 22.85
CA LEU A 107 -8.61 -2.99 22.41
C LEU A 107 -8.20 -3.25 20.98
N ASP A 108 -8.63 -2.39 20.06
CA ASP A 108 -8.33 -2.48 18.64
C ASP A 108 -6.99 -1.80 18.35
N VAL A 109 -6.02 -2.58 17.83
CA VAL A 109 -4.64 -2.16 17.63
C VAL A 109 -4.46 -1.59 16.23
N HIS A 110 -3.95 -0.37 16.15
CA HIS A 110 -3.53 0.23 14.89
C HIS A 110 -2.11 -0.22 14.51
N THR A 111 -1.16 -0.08 15.44
CA THR A 111 0.22 -0.52 15.23
C THR A 111 0.88 -0.95 16.55
N PHE A 112 1.99 -1.68 16.46
CA PHE A 112 2.76 -2.08 17.62
C PHE A 112 4.26 -2.17 17.33
N ALA A 113 5.08 -2.12 18.37
CA ALA A 113 6.53 -2.32 18.30
C ALA A 113 7.05 -2.96 19.59
N TRP A 114 8.07 -3.82 19.49
CA TRP A 114 8.73 -4.38 20.65
C TRP A 114 9.52 -3.34 21.44
N ALA A 115 9.49 -3.44 22.77
CA ALA A 115 10.49 -2.76 23.60
C ALA A 115 11.88 -3.37 23.30
N PRO A 116 12.97 -2.56 23.30
CA PRO A 116 14.30 -3.02 22.89
C PRO A 116 14.84 -4.20 23.70
N ASP A 117 14.40 -4.36 24.96
CA ASP A 117 14.76 -5.46 25.85
C ASP A 117 13.87 -6.71 25.71
N GLY A 118 12.85 -6.66 24.86
CA GLY A 118 11.89 -7.75 24.65
C GLY A 118 10.91 -7.99 25.80
N SER A 119 10.89 -7.16 26.83
CA SER A 119 10.03 -7.36 28.02
C SER A 119 8.59 -6.88 27.85
N ALA A 120 8.34 -6.01 26.88
CA ALA A 120 7.06 -5.39 26.63
C ALA A 120 6.84 -5.10 25.15
N ILE A 121 5.60 -4.76 24.80
CA ILE A 121 5.21 -4.29 23.46
C ILE A 121 4.55 -2.91 23.63
N TYR A 122 4.99 -1.96 22.86
CA TYR A 122 4.29 -0.68 22.65
C TYR A 122 3.15 -0.88 21.67
N VAL A 123 1.98 -0.37 21.97
CA VAL A 123 0.76 -0.54 21.18
C VAL A 123 0.09 0.82 21.03
N SER A 124 -0.29 1.20 19.81
CA SER A 124 -1.26 2.26 19.61
C SER A 124 -2.64 1.66 19.41
N ALA A 125 -3.62 2.26 20.05
CA ALA A 125 -5.00 1.84 19.94
C ALA A 125 -5.94 3.01 20.18
N LYS A 126 -7.10 2.97 19.53
CA LYS A 126 -8.12 4.01 19.69
C LYS A 126 -8.51 4.20 21.15
N ALA A 127 -8.54 5.44 21.62
CA ALA A 127 -9.01 5.75 22.97
C ALA A 127 -10.45 5.25 23.14
N PRO A 128 -10.77 4.53 24.23
CA PRO A 128 -12.12 4.05 24.48
C PRO A 128 -13.11 5.21 24.63
N GLN A 129 -14.39 4.96 24.32
CA GLN A 129 -15.45 5.91 24.65
C GLN A 129 -15.60 6.02 26.17
N THR A 130 -15.90 7.23 26.64
CA THR A 130 -16.33 7.41 28.00
C THR A 130 -17.82 7.04 28.12
N HIS A 131 -18.28 6.62 29.31
CA HIS A 131 -19.71 6.39 29.51
C HIS A 131 -20.55 7.63 29.22
N GLU A 132 -20.03 8.83 29.51
CA GLU A 132 -20.71 10.08 29.21
C GLU A 132 -20.89 10.28 27.68
N ASP A 133 -19.90 9.87 26.88
CA ASP A 133 -20.02 9.93 25.41
C ASP A 133 -21.00 8.90 24.88
N GLU A 134 -20.98 7.68 25.44
CA GLU A 134 -21.92 6.61 25.09
C GLU A 134 -23.36 6.99 25.47
N ASP A 135 -23.59 7.49 26.66
CA ASP A 135 -24.89 7.94 27.16
C ASP A 135 -25.41 9.12 26.31
N ARG A 136 -24.57 10.11 26.07
CA ARG A 136 -24.91 11.24 25.19
C ARG A 136 -25.26 10.80 23.77
N GLN A 137 -24.48 9.88 23.18
CA GLN A 137 -24.79 9.33 21.86
C GLN A 137 -26.13 8.59 21.89
N SER A 138 -26.38 7.74 22.91
CA SER A 138 -27.60 6.96 23.01
C SER A 138 -28.83 7.80 23.32
N ASP A 139 -28.73 8.82 24.17
CA ASP A 139 -29.86 9.58 24.71
C ASP A 139 -30.20 10.81 23.85
N GLU A 140 -29.19 11.53 23.37
CA GLU A 140 -29.39 12.79 22.64
C GLU A 140 -29.30 12.60 21.13
N TRP A 141 -28.34 11.82 20.64
CA TRP A 141 -28.02 11.76 19.21
C TRP A 141 -28.59 10.53 18.52
N LYS A 142 -28.83 9.41 19.22
CA LYS A 142 -29.36 8.14 18.68
C LYS A 142 -28.43 7.60 17.57
N ASP A 143 -28.92 7.45 16.36
CA ASP A 143 -28.21 7.03 15.14
C ASP A 143 -27.65 8.21 14.31
N VAL A 144 -27.88 9.46 14.77
CA VAL A 144 -27.34 10.63 14.09
C VAL A 144 -25.86 10.81 14.39
N VAL A 145 -25.08 10.99 13.34
CA VAL A 145 -23.63 11.19 13.43
C VAL A 145 -23.31 12.67 13.22
N ARG A 146 -22.60 13.27 14.18
CA ARG A 146 -21.99 14.58 13.99
C ARG A 146 -20.70 14.40 13.20
N TRP A 147 -20.73 14.82 11.96
CA TRP A 147 -19.61 14.63 11.03
C TRP A 147 -18.30 15.15 11.60
N ARG A 148 -17.23 14.30 11.60
CA ARG A 148 -15.89 14.51 12.18
C ARG A 148 -15.79 14.50 13.70
N GLU A 149 -16.86 14.71 14.49
CA GLU A 149 -16.80 14.68 15.95
C GLU A 149 -16.83 13.27 16.54
N GLN A 150 -17.12 12.26 15.72
CA GLN A 150 -17.13 10.85 16.10
C GLN A 150 -15.73 10.24 16.25
N TYR A 151 -14.71 10.90 15.73
CA TYR A 151 -13.36 10.39 15.73
C TYR A 151 -12.62 10.72 17.03
N ARG A 152 -11.82 9.78 17.49
CA ARG A 152 -11.04 9.87 18.74
C ARG A 152 -9.60 9.54 18.42
N GLY A 153 -8.68 10.22 19.10
CA GLY A 153 -7.27 9.97 19.01
C GLY A 153 -6.85 8.67 19.70
N ASP A 154 -5.58 8.37 19.61
CA ASP A 154 -5.02 7.12 20.09
C ASP A 154 -4.40 7.23 21.49
N LEU A 155 -4.39 6.11 22.18
CA LEU A 155 -3.53 5.86 23.33
C LEU A 155 -2.26 5.16 22.83
N LEU A 156 -1.10 5.61 23.30
CA LEU A 156 0.15 4.87 23.23
C LEU A 156 0.34 4.16 24.57
N LEU A 157 0.32 2.83 24.52
CA LEU A 157 0.43 1.97 25.70
C LEU A 157 1.73 1.16 25.66
N LYS A 158 2.31 0.87 26.83
CA LYS A 158 3.35 -0.14 27.02
C LYS A 158 2.73 -1.31 27.76
N ILE A 159 2.73 -2.49 27.14
CA ILE A 159 2.10 -3.69 27.71
C ILE A 159 3.18 -4.74 27.97
N SER A 160 3.38 -5.12 29.24
CA SER A 160 4.31 -6.18 29.63
C SER A 160 3.85 -7.53 29.10
N ILE A 161 4.78 -8.35 28.57
CA ILE A 161 4.47 -9.72 28.15
C ILE A 161 4.34 -10.70 29.32
N ALA A 162 4.86 -10.36 30.51
CA ALA A 162 4.87 -11.26 31.66
C ALA A 162 3.49 -11.76 32.11
N PRO A 163 2.43 -10.95 32.16
CA PRO A 163 1.09 -11.46 32.49
C PRO A 163 0.54 -12.45 31.45
N ALA A 164 0.80 -12.23 30.15
CA ALA A 164 0.40 -13.16 29.11
C ALA A 164 1.09 -14.51 29.27
N LEU A 165 2.39 -14.51 29.52
CA LEU A 165 3.17 -15.73 29.76
C LEU A 165 2.73 -16.45 31.04
N ALA A 166 2.43 -15.71 32.11
CA ALA A 166 1.91 -16.30 33.36
C ALA A 166 0.55 -16.98 33.13
N ARG A 167 -0.35 -16.37 32.36
CA ARG A 167 -1.65 -16.98 31.99
C ARG A 167 -1.48 -18.27 31.18
N ALA A 168 -0.49 -18.36 30.34
CA ALA A 168 -0.25 -19.53 29.49
C ALA A 168 0.14 -20.78 30.29
N VAL A 169 0.84 -20.62 31.42
CA VAL A 169 1.25 -21.73 32.27
C VAL A 169 0.27 -22.01 33.43
N ALA A 170 -0.67 -21.11 33.66
CA ALA A 170 -1.71 -21.31 34.69
C ALA A 170 -2.65 -22.43 34.23
N MET A 171 -2.91 -23.41 35.12
CA MET A 171 -3.94 -24.40 34.85
C MET A 171 -5.29 -23.68 34.69
N PRO A 172 -6.11 -24.07 33.68
CA PRO A 172 -7.45 -23.51 33.56
C PRO A 172 -8.19 -23.71 34.89
N LEU A 173 -8.65 -22.62 35.48
CA LEU A 173 -9.60 -22.70 36.59
C LEU A 173 -10.82 -23.50 36.13
N ALA A 174 -11.33 -24.39 36.97
CA ALA A 174 -12.56 -25.12 36.70
C ALA A 174 -13.61 -24.12 36.19
N LYS A 175 -14.28 -24.48 35.05
CA LYS A 175 -15.36 -23.63 34.49
C LYS A 175 -16.31 -23.24 35.61
N GLU A 176 -16.61 -21.96 35.75
CA GLU A 176 -17.60 -21.48 36.70
C GLU A 176 -18.90 -22.24 36.51
N ILE A 177 -19.51 -22.63 37.62
CA ILE A 177 -20.76 -23.39 37.60
C ILE A 177 -21.83 -22.53 36.90
N PRO A 178 -22.50 -23.01 35.83
CA PRO A 178 -23.56 -22.25 35.18
C PRO A 178 -24.66 -21.86 36.21
N GLY A 179 -24.94 -20.60 36.41
CA GLY A 179 -26.01 -20.14 37.28
C GLY A 179 -25.76 -18.86 38.06
N LYS A 180 -24.57 -18.28 37.98
CA LYS A 180 -24.40 -16.92 38.46
C LYS A 180 -24.80 -15.98 37.34
N ALA A 181 -25.81 -15.14 37.57
CA ALA A 181 -26.19 -14.09 36.65
C ALA A 181 -24.92 -13.30 36.26
N ALA A 182 -24.74 -13.03 34.99
CA ALA A 182 -23.74 -12.11 34.52
C ALA A 182 -23.95 -10.81 35.31
N GLY A 183 -23.09 -10.58 36.28
CA GLY A 183 -23.01 -9.26 36.93
C GLY A 183 -22.61 -8.26 35.85
N ASP A 184 -23.16 -7.08 36.02
CA ASP A 184 -23.05 -5.90 35.21
C ASP A 184 -21.86 -5.89 34.24
N ALA A 185 -22.12 -5.59 32.96
CA ALA A 185 -21.10 -5.46 31.92
C ALA A 185 -19.94 -4.62 32.50
N GLU A 186 -18.73 -5.22 32.51
CA GLU A 186 -17.55 -4.48 32.96
C GLU A 186 -17.39 -3.23 32.07
N PRO A 187 -17.00 -2.10 32.66
CA PRO A 187 -16.87 -0.86 31.88
C PRO A 187 -15.89 -1.05 30.71
N SER A 188 -16.30 -0.60 29.55
CA SER A 188 -15.56 -0.65 28.26
C SER A 188 -14.21 0.07 28.25
N ALA A 189 -13.79 0.67 29.38
CA ALA A 189 -12.65 1.60 29.48
C ALA A 189 -11.46 1.07 30.30
N LYS A 190 -11.38 -0.22 30.62
CA LYS A 190 -10.26 -0.75 31.41
C LYS A 190 -9.05 -1.05 30.56
N LEU A 191 -7.90 -0.45 30.91
CA LEU A 191 -6.62 -0.79 30.28
C LEU A 191 -6.28 -2.28 30.49
N PRO A 192 -5.59 -2.92 29.53
CA PRO A 192 -5.13 -4.29 29.66
C PRO A 192 -4.27 -4.53 30.91
N GLU A 193 -4.31 -5.76 31.43
CA GLU A 193 -3.44 -6.18 32.53
C GLU A 193 -1.96 -6.03 32.14
N GLY A 194 -1.18 -5.35 32.99
CA GLY A 194 0.23 -5.07 32.74
C GLY A 194 0.47 -3.89 31.79
N ALA A 195 -0.57 -3.17 31.38
CA ALA A 195 -0.46 -1.97 30.58
C ALA A 195 -0.16 -0.74 31.43
N SER A 196 0.69 0.14 30.90
CA SER A 196 0.88 1.50 31.37
C SER A 196 0.68 2.47 30.20
N MET A 197 0.04 3.61 30.49
CA MET A 197 -0.16 4.64 29.48
C MET A 197 1.10 5.46 29.30
N ILE A 198 1.64 5.51 28.10
CA ILE A 198 2.81 6.31 27.72
C ILE A 198 2.36 7.70 27.28
N ALA A 199 1.35 7.78 26.41
CA ALA A 199 0.80 9.04 25.93
C ALA A 199 -0.65 8.88 25.49
N LYS A 200 -1.36 10.01 25.44
CA LYS A 200 -2.62 10.16 24.73
C LYS A 200 -2.38 11.19 23.61
N ALA A 201 -2.74 10.84 22.40
CA ALA A 201 -2.69 11.71 21.23
C ALA A 201 -4.11 12.10 20.81
N ASP A 202 -4.29 13.30 20.31
CA ASP A 202 -5.56 13.76 19.71
C ASP A 202 -5.64 13.40 18.20
N VAL A 203 -4.70 12.57 17.73
CA VAL A 203 -4.53 12.07 16.37
C VAL A 203 -4.33 10.56 16.39
N SER A 204 -4.40 9.89 15.24
CA SER A 204 -4.00 8.49 15.14
C SER A 204 -2.48 8.34 15.14
N ILE A 205 -1.98 7.22 15.65
CA ILE A 205 -0.55 6.88 15.67
C ILE A 205 -0.31 5.75 14.66
N ALA A 206 0.37 6.08 13.56
CA ALA A 206 0.64 5.16 12.45
C ALA A 206 1.85 4.27 12.68
N GLU A 207 2.92 4.81 13.27
CA GLU A 207 4.17 4.06 13.52
C GLU A 207 4.71 4.34 14.93
N ILE A 208 5.38 3.34 15.50
CA ILE A 208 6.05 3.41 16.80
C ILE A 208 7.49 2.94 16.65
N ALA A 209 8.44 3.76 17.02
CA ALA A 209 9.87 3.48 16.97
C ALA A 209 10.53 3.73 18.33
N PRO A 210 10.71 2.71 19.19
CA PRO A 210 11.45 2.87 20.45
C PRO A 210 12.94 3.10 20.20
N ALA A 211 13.53 4.02 20.96
CA ALA A 211 14.99 4.22 20.94
C ALA A 211 15.73 2.96 21.46
N PRO A 212 16.95 2.66 21.00
CA PRO A 212 17.67 1.45 21.38
C PRO A 212 17.89 1.28 22.88
N ASP A 213 17.97 2.36 23.63
CA ASP A 213 18.13 2.32 25.11
C ASP A 213 16.79 2.29 25.88
N GLY A 214 15.66 2.31 25.16
CA GLY A 214 14.32 2.27 25.72
C GLY A 214 13.88 3.54 26.47
N LYS A 215 14.69 4.60 26.50
CA LYS A 215 14.37 5.82 27.25
C LYS A 215 13.45 6.78 26.51
N GLN A 216 13.37 6.66 25.20
CA GLN A 216 12.53 7.50 24.35
C GLN A 216 11.80 6.65 23.32
N ILE A 217 10.67 7.16 22.84
CA ILE A 217 9.87 6.56 21.78
C ILE A 217 9.56 7.65 20.79
N ALA A 218 10.00 7.48 19.55
CA ALA A 218 9.49 8.26 18.43
C ALA A 218 8.21 7.60 17.91
N PHE A 219 7.24 8.40 17.49
CA PHE A 219 6.05 7.89 16.82
C PHE A 219 5.61 8.86 15.73
N LEU A 220 5.01 8.31 14.69
CA LEU A 220 4.44 9.04 13.58
C LEU A 220 2.93 9.12 13.75
N THR A 221 2.35 10.25 13.43
CA THR A 221 0.89 10.45 13.42
C THR A 221 0.29 10.30 12.03
N GLU A 222 -1.01 10.17 11.96
CA GLU A 222 -1.82 10.18 10.74
C GLU A 222 -3.20 10.78 11.03
N PRO A 223 -3.97 11.18 9.98
CA PRO A 223 -5.31 11.75 10.17
C PRO A 223 -6.24 10.84 10.97
N ILE A 224 -6.84 11.40 12.02
CA ILE A 224 -7.76 10.67 12.91
C ILE A 224 -9.00 10.11 12.19
N HIS A 225 -9.42 10.75 11.11
CA HIS A 225 -10.61 10.38 10.32
C HIS A 225 -10.26 9.60 9.03
N LYS A 226 -9.02 9.15 8.90
CA LYS A 226 -8.52 8.41 7.73
C LYS A 226 -8.69 9.14 6.38
N ARG A 227 -8.80 10.46 6.42
CA ARG A 227 -8.83 11.32 5.23
C ARG A 227 -7.55 12.12 5.16
N ILE A 228 -6.88 12.05 4.04
CA ILE A 228 -5.62 12.75 3.78
C ILE A 228 -5.95 14.16 3.29
N GLU A 229 -6.43 15.00 4.19
CA GLU A 229 -6.84 16.37 3.87
C GLU A 229 -5.79 17.41 4.25
N ASN A 230 -4.90 17.05 5.16
CA ASN A 230 -3.84 17.93 5.63
C ASN A 230 -2.59 17.12 5.96
N PRO A 231 -1.48 17.35 5.26
CA PRO A 231 -0.22 16.66 5.56
C PRO A 231 0.39 16.98 6.92
N ALA A 232 0.06 18.13 7.51
CA ALA A 232 0.44 18.41 8.89
C ALA A 232 -0.14 17.42 9.92
N ASP A 233 -0.98 16.46 9.47
CA ASP A 233 -1.41 15.35 10.31
C ASP A 233 -0.36 14.21 10.37
N TYR A 234 0.65 14.24 9.48
CA TYR A 234 1.75 13.26 9.41
C TYR A 234 3.02 13.84 10.00
N GLU A 235 3.14 13.84 11.30
CA GLU A 235 4.25 14.47 12.02
C GLU A 235 4.94 13.51 12.97
N VAL A 236 6.23 13.70 13.18
CA VAL A 236 7.04 12.91 14.10
C VAL A 236 6.98 13.51 15.49
N PHE A 237 6.65 12.71 16.47
CA PHE A 237 6.64 13.05 17.88
C PHE A 237 7.65 12.22 18.67
N LEU A 238 8.08 12.76 19.82
CA LEU A 238 8.95 12.09 20.77
C LEU A 238 8.36 12.14 22.17
N VAL A 239 8.41 11.01 22.88
CA VAL A 239 7.95 10.89 24.29
C VAL A 239 8.93 10.05 25.10
N GLY A 240 8.93 10.20 26.41
CA GLY A 240 9.72 9.35 27.30
C GLY A 240 9.25 7.90 27.31
N GLY A 241 10.18 6.93 27.45
CA GLY A 241 9.88 5.49 27.46
C GLY A 241 8.99 5.04 28.63
N ASP A 242 8.92 5.84 29.70
CA ASP A 242 8.01 5.65 30.86
C ASP A 242 6.81 6.59 30.84
N GLY A 243 6.62 7.32 29.74
CA GLY A 243 5.50 8.24 29.53
C GLY A 243 5.86 9.72 29.71
N GLY A 244 4.87 10.56 29.47
CA GLY A 244 4.98 12.00 29.56
C GLY A 244 4.19 12.74 28.49
N THR A 245 4.43 14.06 28.38
CA THR A 245 3.84 14.86 27.31
C THR A 245 4.63 14.68 26.03
N PRO A 246 4.02 14.22 24.93
CA PRO A 246 4.72 14.15 23.64
C PRO A 246 5.20 15.51 23.17
N LYS A 247 6.40 15.53 22.61
CA LYS A 247 6.98 16.70 21.94
C LYS A 247 6.93 16.46 20.44
N GLN A 248 6.27 17.33 19.71
CA GLN A 248 6.32 17.34 18.25
C GLN A 248 7.71 17.74 17.76
N LEU A 249 8.30 16.98 16.86
CA LEU A 249 9.63 17.20 16.31
C LEU A 249 9.61 17.79 14.91
N THR A 250 8.66 17.40 14.08
CA THR A 250 8.47 17.96 12.73
C THR A 250 7.28 18.91 12.69
N HIS A 251 7.37 19.93 11.84
CA HIS A 251 6.34 20.96 11.60
C HIS A 251 6.44 21.37 10.15
N ASN A 252 6.12 20.47 9.24
CA ASN A 252 6.37 20.68 7.82
C ASN A 252 5.15 20.31 6.97
N THR A 253 5.32 20.25 5.66
CA THR A 253 4.28 19.83 4.70
C THR A 253 4.59 18.49 4.06
N ALA A 254 5.47 17.70 4.67
CA ALA A 254 5.80 16.35 4.22
C ALA A 254 4.88 15.31 4.87
N MET A 255 4.86 14.14 4.29
CA MET A 255 4.26 12.94 4.90
C MET A 255 5.40 11.98 5.21
N GLU A 256 5.84 11.99 6.45
CA GLU A 256 6.90 11.11 6.93
C GLU A 256 6.40 9.67 7.05
N SER A 257 7.34 8.73 6.91
CA SER A 257 7.09 7.30 7.05
C SER A 257 8.36 6.54 7.41
N HIS A 258 8.21 5.30 7.84
CA HIS A 258 9.33 4.36 8.07
C HIS A 258 10.33 4.85 9.12
N LEU A 259 9.85 5.22 10.32
CA LEU A 259 10.73 5.68 11.41
C LEU A 259 11.71 4.59 11.84
N ARG A 260 13.02 4.92 11.93
CA ARG A 260 14.08 4.05 12.43
C ARG A 260 15.09 4.85 13.25
N TRP A 261 15.44 4.34 14.42
CA TRP A 261 16.54 4.90 15.19
C TRP A 261 17.89 4.37 14.71
N SER A 262 18.89 5.25 14.68
CA SER A 262 20.29 4.80 14.64
C SER A 262 20.61 4.01 15.90
N ARG A 263 21.59 3.08 15.81
CA ARG A 263 21.96 2.21 16.96
C ARG A 263 22.46 2.95 18.17
N ASP A 264 23.12 4.08 17.97
CA ASP A 264 23.62 4.95 19.04
C ASP A 264 22.52 5.83 19.67
N GLY A 265 21.29 5.78 19.13
CA GLY A 265 20.17 6.57 19.60
C GLY A 265 20.29 8.08 19.31
N HIS A 266 21.20 8.47 18.40
CA HIS A 266 21.43 9.89 18.07
C HIS A 266 20.50 10.39 16.97
N TRP A 267 20.23 9.55 15.96
CA TRP A 267 19.45 9.92 14.79
C TRP A 267 18.12 9.16 14.71
N ILE A 268 17.07 9.84 14.23
CA ILE A 268 15.84 9.25 13.76
C ILE A 268 15.83 9.36 12.22
N HIS A 269 15.86 8.23 11.53
CA HIS A 269 15.78 8.16 10.09
C HIS A 269 14.32 8.00 9.67
N PHE A 270 13.93 8.57 8.54
CA PHE A 270 12.60 8.46 7.97
C PHE A 270 12.61 8.68 6.47
N ALA A 271 11.57 8.22 5.80
CA ALA A 271 11.30 8.48 4.40
C ALA A 271 10.17 9.51 4.26
N VAL A 272 10.17 10.23 3.15
CA VAL A 272 9.04 11.01 2.67
C VAL A 272 8.64 10.39 1.33
N ASN A 273 7.63 9.53 1.35
CA ASN A 273 7.27 8.70 0.20
C ASN A 273 5.96 9.12 -0.45
N ALA A 274 5.20 9.94 0.23
CA ALA A 274 3.94 10.31 -0.33
C ALA A 274 4.15 11.32 -1.44
N ALA A 275 3.39 11.14 -2.44
CA ALA A 275 3.20 12.05 -3.53
C ALA A 275 2.77 13.44 -3.06
N ASN A 276 3.17 13.97 -1.94
CA ASN A 276 2.37 15.01 -1.33
C ASN A 276 3.12 16.09 -0.71
N GLY A 277 4.37 15.97 -0.56
CA GLY A 277 4.99 16.95 0.21
C GLY A 277 6.47 17.02 0.02
N SER A 278 6.97 18.15 0.33
CA SER A 278 8.37 18.41 0.47
C SER A 278 8.57 18.95 1.85
N ILE A 279 9.56 18.48 2.57
CA ILE A 279 10.03 19.10 3.81
C ILE A 279 10.33 20.57 3.56
N GLU A 280 10.70 20.91 2.34
CA GLU A 280 11.04 22.28 1.94
C GLU A 280 9.96 22.87 1.04
N GLY A 281 9.36 23.96 1.45
CA GLY A 281 8.50 24.80 0.61
C GLY A 281 7.03 24.40 0.55
N LYS A 282 6.40 24.64 -0.59
CA LYS A 282 5.00 24.35 -0.82
C LYS A 282 4.76 22.85 -1.01
N TYR A 283 3.58 22.44 -0.65
CA TYR A 283 2.95 21.18 -0.96
C TYR A 283 3.11 20.82 -2.43
N ARG A 284 3.66 19.67 -2.71
CA ARG A 284 3.76 19.14 -4.08
C ARG A 284 4.17 17.68 -4.07
N ASP A 285 3.84 16.96 -5.12
CA ASP A 285 4.43 15.66 -5.38
C ASP A 285 5.94 15.75 -5.52
N VAL A 286 6.62 14.79 -4.91
CA VAL A 286 8.08 14.64 -5.05
C VAL A 286 8.41 13.16 -5.15
N GLN A 287 9.55 12.85 -5.75
CA GLN A 287 10.12 11.51 -5.65
C GLN A 287 10.36 11.17 -4.19
N GLY A 288 10.15 9.92 -3.79
CA GLY A 288 10.44 9.44 -2.44
C GLY A 288 11.87 9.78 -2.03
N ARG A 289 12.06 10.26 -0.81
CA ARG A 289 13.32 10.81 -0.29
C ARG A 289 13.61 10.29 1.10
N LEU A 290 14.89 10.20 1.43
CA LEU A 290 15.36 9.79 2.74
C LEU A 290 15.91 10.97 3.53
N PHE A 291 15.60 10.97 4.82
CA PHE A 291 16.04 11.97 5.76
C PHE A 291 16.47 11.34 7.08
N ARG A 292 17.30 12.06 7.83
CA ARG A 292 17.54 11.79 9.24
C ARG A 292 17.42 13.05 10.05
N MET A 293 16.97 12.92 11.28
CA MET A 293 16.82 13.99 12.23
C MET A 293 17.65 13.72 13.48
N ASP A 294 18.42 14.70 13.92
CA ASP A 294 19.07 14.67 15.23
C ASP A 294 18.00 14.72 16.33
N ALA A 295 17.90 13.66 17.13
CA ALA A 295 16.84 13.50 18.13
C ALA A 295 16.87 14.56 19.23
N SER A 296 18.02 15.18 19.47
CA SER A 296 18.22 16.21 20.51
C SER A 296 17.89 17.63 20.03
N SER A 297 18.37 17.98 18.85
CA SER A 297 18.23 19.33 18.29
C SER A 297 17.06 19.49 17.33
N GLY A 298 16.54 18.40 16.76
CA GLY A 298 15.53 18.40 15.70
C GLY A 298 16.07 18.83 14.32
N LYS A 299 17.40 18.93 14.17
CA LYS A 299 18.01 19.27 12.86
C LYS A 299 17.82 18.12 11.88
N ILE A 300 17.21 18.41 10.73
CA ILE A 300 16.94 17.44 9.66
C ILE A 300 18.04 17.55 8.59
N GLU A 301 18.48 16.39 8.08
CA GLU A 301 19.45 16.27 6.98
C GLU A 301 18.87 15.32 5.92
N ARG A 302 18.91 15.74 4.65
CA ARG A 302 18.56 14.88 3.51
C ARG A 302 19.69 13.90 3.24
N LEU A 303 19.33 12.66 2.91
CA LEU A 303 20.25 11.57 2.57
C LEU A 303 20.08 11.16 1.10
N GLY A 304 21.16 10.65 0.48
CA GLY A 304 21.12 10.12 -0.87
C GLY A 304 20.69 11.13 -1.95
N SER A 305 20.93 12.43 -1.75
CA SER A 305 20.45 13.50 -2.64
C SER A 305 21.04 13.45 -4.06
N SER A 306 22.09 12.65 -4.28
CA SER A 306 22.63 12.38 -5.62
C SER A 306 21.77 11.43 -6.47
N PHE A 307 20.75 10.82 -5.89
CA PHE A 307 19.82 9.93 -6.60
C PHE A 307 18.64 10.71 -7.16
N ASP A 308 18.39 10.58 -8.44
CA ASP A 308 17.32 11.25 -9.19
C ASP A 308 16.13 10.33 -9.51
N GLY A 309 15.97 9.25 -8.74
CA GLY A 309 14.81 8.36 -8.72
C GLY A 309 13.99 8.53 -7.44
N SER A 310 13.17 7.55 -7.12
CA SER A 310 12.32 7.50 -5.93
C SER A 310 12.83 6.47 -4.95
N PHE A 311 13.06 6.85 -3.68
CA PHE A 311 13.31 5.91 -2.59
C PHE A 311 12.02 5.54 -1.89
N ASP A 312 11.74 4.22 -1.77
CA ASP A 312 10.51 3.75 -1.12
C ASP A 312 10.75 3.26 0.30
N LEU A 313 11.79 2.47 0.49
CA LEU A 313 12.12 1.82 1.77
C LEU A 313 13.60 1.94 2.08
N PHE A 314 13.94 1.85 3.37
CA PHE A 314 15.32 1.76 3.80
C PHE A 314 15.48 0.87 5.04
N THR A 315 16.69 0.45 5.32
CA THR A 315 17.06 -0.26 6.53
C THR A 315 18.44 0.14 7.01
N LEU A 316 18.68 0.06 8.32
CA LEU A 316 19.97 0.31 8.94
C LEU A 316 20.64 -1.03 9.29
N LEU A 317 21.85 -1.22 8.78
CA LEU A 317 22.65 -2.40 9.11
C LEU A 317 23.27 -2.30 10.50
N PRO A 318 23.69 -3.44 11.10
CA PRO A 318 24.32 -3.44 12.41
C PRO A 318 25.55 -2.55 12.57
N ASP A 319 26.27 -2.28 11.52
CA ASP A 319 27.44 -1.40 11.50
C ASP A 319 27.11 0.09 11.23
N GLY A 320 25.82 0.42 11.15
CA GLY A 320 25.33 1.78 10.92
C GLY A 320 25.23 2.22 9.45
N ARG A 321 25.62 1.33 8.51
CA ARG A 321 25.36 1.62 7.08
C ARG A 321 23.86 1.63 6.79
N GLU A 322 23.45 2.50 5.92
CA GLU A 322 22.05 2.61 5.46
C GLU A 322 21.93 2.05 4.03
N LEU A 323 20.97 1.19 3.85
CA LEU A 323 20.58 0.68 2.54
C LEU A 323 19.16 1.12 2.22
N ALA A 324 18.96 1.54 0.97
CA ALA A 324 17.66 1.96 0.47
C ALA A 324 17.25 1.16 -0.77
N LEU A 325 15.95 0.97 -0.89
CA LEU A 325 15.31 0.50 -2.11
C LEU A 325 14.91 1.72 -2.93
N GLY A 326 15.37 1.78 -4.19
CA GLY A 326 15.14 2.93 -5.05
C GLY A 326 14.72 2.53 -6.45
N LEU A 327 13.62 3.14 -6.89
CA LEU A 327 13.07 3.02 -8.24
C LEU A 327 13.80 3.98 -9.18
N LYS A 328 14.31 3.44 -10.30
CA LYS A 328 14.86 4.22 -11.41
C LYS A 328 14.41 3.61 -12.74
N GLY A 329 13.61 4.35 -13.48
CA GLY A 329 13.00 3.82 -14.70
C GLY A 329 12.01 2.68 -14.37
N THR A 330 12.26 1.49 -14.91
CA THR A 330 11.36 0.33 -14.82
C THR A 330 11.78 -0.74 -13.80
N GLU A 331 12.77 -0.48 -12.95
CA GLU A 331 13.29 -1.46 -11.98
C GLU A 331 13.68 -0.81 -10.65
N ASP A 332 13.37 -1.52 -9.55
CA ASP A 332 13.83 -1.18 -8.20
C ASP A 332 15.11 -1.93 -7.85
N HIS A 333 16.05 -1.19 -7.28
CA HIS A 333 17.33 -1.74 -6.88
C HIS A 333 17.75 -1.26 -5.49
N LEU A 334 18.74 -1.95 -4.91
CA LEU A 334 19.34 -1.57 -3.64
C LEU A 334 20.49 -0.57 -3.84
N TYR A 335 20.49 0.43 -2.98
CA TYR A 335 21.51 1.48 -2.92
C TYR A 335 22.13 1.55 -1.53
N LEU A 336 23.45 1.70 -1.50
CA LEU A 336 24.18 2.08 -0.29
C LEU A 336 24.14 3.61 -0.18
N ILE A 337 23.67 4.11 0.97
CA ILE A 337 23.58 5.54 1.27
C ILE A 337 24.77 5.95 2.15
N ASP A 338 25.46 6.99 1.74
CA ASP A 338 26.59 7.60 2.46
C ASP A 338 26.49 9.12 2.34
N GLY A 339 25.88 9.76 3.33
CA GLY A 339 25.54 11.18 3.28
C GLY A 339 24.67 11.49 2.05
N ASP A 340 25.15 12.40 1.22
CA ASP A 340 24.45 12.79 -0.03
C ASP A 340 24.57 11.76 -1.15
N LYS A 341 25.48 10.80 -1.02
CA LYS A 341 25.77 9.84 -2.09
C LYS A 341 24.89 8.61 -1.97
N ALA A 342 24.26 8.25 -3.09
CA ALA A 342 23.59 6.96 -3.27
C ALA A 342 24.38 6.12 -4.30
N THR A 343 24.81 4.93 -3.91
CA THR A 343 25.58 4.03 -4.78
C THR A 343 24.80 2.77 -5.04
N ARG A 344 24.40 2.53 -6.30
CA ARG A 344 23.71 1.32 -6.71
C ARG A 344 24.58 0.10 -6.44
N LEU A 345 24.00 -0.90 -5.78
CA LEU A 345 24.63 -2.18 -5.52
C LEU A 345 24.47 -3.13 -6.72
N PRO A 346 25.31 -4.20 -6.83
CA PRO A 346 25.13 -5.23 -7.84
C PRO A 346 23.74 -5.86 -7.74
N ALA A 347 23.01 -5.96 -8.85
CA ALA A 347 21.62 -6.43 -8.85
C ALA A 347 21.40 -7.56 -9.87
N MET A 348 20.35 -8.33 -9.67
CA MET A 348 19.72 -9.15 -10.72
C MET A 348 18.79 -8.26 -11.54
N ALA A 349 18.52 -8.65 -12.79
CA ALA A 349 17.47 -8.00 -13.58
C ALA A 349 16.10 -8.37 -13.00
N GLY A 350 15.32 -7.38 -12.62
CA GLY A 350 14.03 -7.51 -11.94
C GLY A 350 13.84 -6.49 -10.85
N THR A 351 12.73 -6.56 -10.15
CA THR A 351 12.34 -5.59 -9.14
C THR A 351 12.51 -6.18 -7.74
N TYR A 352 13.29 -5.47 -6.91
CA TYR A 352 13.37 -5.71 -5.50
C TYR A 352 12.21 -4.96 -4.81
N ALA A 353 11.52 -5.64 -3.92
CA ALA A 353 10.45 -5.07 -3.11
C ALA A 353 10.58 -5.58 -1.68
N GLY A 354 10.26 -4.73 -0.71
CA GLY A 354 10.46 -5.07 0.70
C GLY A 354 11.94 -5.22 1.07
N LEU A 355 12.32 -4.60 2.16
CA LEU A 355 13.69 -4.55 2.63
C LEU A 355 13.69 -4.61 4.16
N GLU A 356 14.31 -5.65 4.72
CA GLU A 356 14.39 -5.82 6.17
C GLU A 356 15.77 -6.31 6.59
N GLY A 357 16.44 -5.56 7.42
CA GLY A 357 17.74 -5.92 7.99
C GLY A 357 17.60 -6.76 9.26
N ALA A 358 18.50 -7.73 9.46
CA ALA A 358 18.62 -8.42 10.73
C ALA A 358 19.15 -7.47 11.82
N HIS A 359 18.64 -7.60 13.06
CA HIS A 359 19.06 -6.74 14.15
C HIS A 359 20.52 -6.97 14.57
N ASN A 360 20.98 -8.22 14.59
CA ASN A 360 22.30 -8.63 15.10
C ASN A 360 23.19 -9.33 14.06
N ALA A 361 22.79 -9.34 12.79
CA ALA A 361 23.55 -9.96 11.71
C ALA A 361 23.57 -9.06 10.48
N ASP A 362 24.65 -9.13 9.70
CA ASP A 362 24.81 -8.39 8.46
C ASP A 362 24.10 -9.13 7.32
N SER A 363 22.77 -9.21 7.43
CA SER A 363 21.90 -9.95 6.51
C SER A 363 20.58 -9.22 6.28
N LEU A 364 19.97 -9.45 5.11
CA LEU A 364 18.71 -8.84 4.70
C LEU A 364 17.70 -9.91 4.27
N LEU A 365 16.43 -9.66 4.50
CA LEU A 365 15.35 -10.19 3.68
C LEU A 365 14.99 -9.17 2.61
N VAL A 366 14.81 -9.67 1.39
CA VAL A 366 14.24 -8.92 0.27
C VAL A 366 13.15 -9.74 -0.39
N ARG A 367 12.15 -9.07 -0.94
CA ARG A 367 11.24 -9.65 -1.91
C ARG A 367 11.77 -9.33 -3.30
N PHE A 368 11.69 -10.27 -4.20
CA PHE A 368 12.17 -10.09 -5.57
C PHE A 368 11.22 -10.78 -6.55
N SER A 369 10.98 -10.15 -7.67
CA SER A 369 10.21 -10.69 -8.80
C SER A 369 10.71 -10.14 -10.13
N THR A 370 10.24 -10.76 -11.20
CA THR A 370 10.27 -10.21 -12.56
C THR A 370 8.87 -10.30 -13.14
N ILE A 371 8.63 -9.75 -14.31
CA ILE A 371 7.33 -9.92 -15.00
C ILE A 371 6.93 -11.40 -15.15
N ASN A 372 7.91 -12.30 -15.22
CA ASN A 372 7.70 -13.72 -15.48
C ASN A 372 7.74 -14.60 -14.22
N ASP A 373 8.33 -14.13 -13.15
CA ASP A 373 8.52 -14.89 -11.92
C ASP A 373 7.73 -14.24 -10.77
N PRO A 374 6.79 -14.97 -10.16
CA PRO A 374 6.08 -14.49 -8.98
C PRO A 374 7.00 -14.04 -7.87
N GLN A 375 6.59 -13.02 -7.14
CA GLN A 375 7.33 -12.51 -5.99
C GLN A 375 7.64 -13.61 -4.97
N GLN A 376 8.90 -13.69 -4.55
CA GLN A 376 9.40 -14.61 -3.53
C GLN A 376 10.24 -13.86 -2.50
N VAL A 377 10.41 -14.46 -1.33
CA VAL A 377 11.30 -13.96 -0.29
C VAL A 377 12.68 -14.61 -0.45
N TYR A 378 13.68 -13.78 -0.32
CA TYR A 378 15.09 -14.18 -0.41
C TYR A 378 15.90 -13.66 0.78
N LEU A 379 16.84 -14.48 1.24
CA LEU A 379 17.86 -14.07 2.19
C LEU A 379 19.12 -13.63 1.44
N VAL A 380 19.62 -12.46 1.78
CA VAL A 380 20.89 -11.88 1.34
C VAL A 380 21.85 -11.90 2.52
N SER A 381 22.81 -12.82 2.53
CA SER A 381 23.77 -12.96 3.62
C SER A 381 24.91 -11.94 3.57
N ASN A 382 25.07 -11.23 2.46
CA ASN A 382 26.00 -10.11 2.34
C ASN A 382 25.28 -8.94 1.67
N PRO A 383 24.86 -7.91 2.42
CA PRO A 383 24.12 -6.77 1.91
C PRO A 383 24.81 -6.02 0.76
N MET A 384 26.14 -6.09 0.66
CA MET A 384 26.89 -5.47 -0.44
C MET A 384 26.89 -6.32 -1.74
N GLN A 385 26.30 -7.50 -1.71
CA GLN A 385 26.15 -8.39 -2.88
C GLN A 385 24.69 -8.89 -2.99
N PRO A 386 23.70 -8.00 -3.09
CA PRO A 386 22.29 -8.37 -3.13
C PRO A 386 21.88 -9.14 -4.40
N ASN A 387 22.77 -9.32 -5.34
CA ASN A 387 22.61 -10.23 -6.47
C ASN A 387 22.88 -11.70 -6.13
N LYS A 388 23.34 -12.01 -4.91
CA LYS A 388 23.52 -13.37 -4.40
C LYS A 388 22.36 -13.72 -3.47
N LEU A 389 21.25 -14.12 -4.06
CA LEU A 389 20.00 -14.40 -3.38
C LEU A 389 19.86 -15.88 -3.02
N LYS A 390 19.47 -16.16 -1.77
CA LYS A 390 19.00 -17.48 -1.36
C LYS A 390 17.48 -17.47 -1.27
N LYS A 391 16.83 -18.20 -2.16
CA LYS A 391 15.36 -18.30 -2.21
C LYS A 391 14.84 -19.04 -0.97
N LEU A 392 13.89 -18.43 -0.24
CA LEU A 392 13.29 -18.99 0.97
C LEU A 392 11.89 -19.55 0.72
N THR A 393 11.17 -19.01 -0.26
CA THR A 393 9.78 -19.37 -0.56
C THR A 393 9.64 -19.93 -1.97
N ASN A 394 8.55 -20.63 -2.22
CA ASN A 394 8.16 -21.06 -3.56
C ASN A 394 6.63 -21.00 -3.68
N PHE A 395 6.07 -19.81 -3.45
CA PHE A 395 4.66 -19.57 -3.65
C PHE A 395 4.34 -19.48 -5.15
N ASN A 396 3.12 -19.87 -5.51
CA ASN A 396 2.62 -19.80 -6.89
C ASN A 396 3.44 -20.60 -7.94
N PRO A 397 3.88 -21.84 -7.65
CA PRO A 397 4.76 -22.61 -8.55
C PRO A 397 4.13 -22.90 -9.92
N VAL A 398 2.82 -22.84 -10.03
CA VAL A 398 2.07 -23.08 -11.28
C VAL A 398 2.51 -22.14 -12.42
N PHE A 399 3.02 -20.96 -12.13
CA PHE A 399 3.48 -20.03 -13.16
C PHE A 399 4.76 -20.52 -13.86
N ALA A 400 5.64 -21.25 -13.16
CA ALA A 400 6.83 -21.82 -13.78
C ALA A 400 6.52 -22.90 -14.83
N GLU A 401 5.29 -23.49 -14.79
CA GLU A 401 4.81 -24.50 -15.74
C GLU A 401 4.06 -23.91 -16.93
N ARG A 402 3.84 -22.59 -16.95
CA ARG A 402 3.10 -21.89 -17.99
C ARG A 402 4.04 -21.17 -18.95
N ALA A 403 3.60 -21.06 -20.20
CA ALA A 403 4.27 -20.15 -21.15
C ALA A 403 4.09 -18.72 -20.67
N GLN A 404 5.20 -18.07 -20.36
CA GLN A 404 5.20 -16.71 -19.83
C GLN A 404 5.28 -15.68 -20.97
N PRO A 405 4.66 -14.49 -20.79
CA PRO A 405 4.83 -13.35 -21.70
C PRO A 405 6.29 -12.91 -21.76
N ASP A 406 6.72 -12.39 -22.88
CA ASP A 406 7.99 -11.68 -23.02
C ASP A 406 7.79 -10.19 -22.77
N TRP A 407 8.83 -9.50 -22.35
CA TRP A 407 8.75 -8.06 -22.13
C TRP A 407 9.99 -7.31 -22.63
N GLN A 408 9.86 -5.98 -22.76
CA GLN A 408 10.98 -5.07 -22.98
C GLN A 408 10.57 -3.64 -22.61
N PRO A 409 11.51 -2.77 -22.19
CA PRO A 409 11.27 -1.34 -22.12
C PRO A 409 11.06 -0.78 -23.53
N TYR A 410 10.30 0.31 -23.63
CA TYR A 410 10.06 1.04 -24.88
C TYR A 410 10.11 2.53 -24.60
N THR A 411 10.86 3.28 -25.41
CA THR A 411 11.03 4.73 -25.24
C THR A 411 10.54 5.45 -26.49
N TRP A 412 9.84 6.55 -26.30
CA TRP A 412 9.36 7.40 -27.39
C TRP A 412 9.50 8.89 -27.07
N LYS A 413 9.13 9.75 -27.99
CA LYS A 413 9.04 11.18 -27.79
C LYS A 413 7.59 11.61 -27.76
N SER A 414 7.22 12.42 -26.76
CA SER A 414 5.96 13.15 -26.74
C SER A 414 5.95 14.27 -27.78
N ASP A 415 4.81 14.87 -28.01
CA ASP A 415 4.60 15.93 -29.00
C ASP A 415 5.45 17.19 -28.73
N ASP A 416 5.81 17.44 -27.47
CA ASP A 416 6.69 18.53 -27.04
C ASP A 416 8.20 18.15 -26.99
N GLY A 417 8.53 16.92 -27.39
CA GLY A 417 9.91 16.40 -27.40
C GLY A 417 10.37 15.75 -26.10
N GLN A 418 9.53 15.71 -25.04
CA GLN A 418 9.82 14.98 -23.81
C GLN A 418 10.07 13.50 -24.11
N SER A 419 11.13 12.95 -23.52
CA SER A 419 11.38 11.50 -23.57
C SER A 419 10.52 10.80 -22.56
N VAL A 420 9.77 9.79 -23.00
CA VAL A 420 8.89 8.98 -22.17
C VAL A 420 9.28 7.52 -22.33
N GLU A 421 9.20 6.75 -21.26
CA GLU A 421 9.46 5.32 -21.26
C GLU A 421 8.23 4.56 -20.78
N GLY A 422 8.14 3.29 -21.13
CA GLY A 422 7.12 2.38 -20.65
C GLY A 422 7.55 0.94 -20.88
N VAL A 423 6.64 0.02 -20.61
CA VAL A 423 6.85 -1.41 -20.72
C VAL A 423 5.97 -2.00 -21.83
N LEU A 424 6.55 -2.82 -22.69
CA LEU A 424 5.82 -3.67 -23.64
C LEU A 424 5.84 -5.11 -23.14
N ILE A 425 4.66 -5.72 -23.03
CA ILE A 425 4.50 -7.13 -22.69
C ILE A 425 3.90 -7.83 -23.91
N PHE A 426 4.67 -8.76 -24.48
CA PHE A 426 4.29 -9.51 -25.66
C PHE A 426 3.60 -10.81 -25.31
N PRO A 427 2.69 -11.31 -26.15
CA PRO A 427 2.19 -12.67 -26.00
C PRO A 427 3.33 -13.68 -25.95
N PRO A 428 3.18 -14.79 -25.22
CA PRO A 428 4.22 -15.82 -25.08
C PRO A 428 4.81 -16.24 -26.44
N GLY A 429 6.14 -16.20 -26.54
CA GLY A 429 6.89 -16.56 -27.74
C GLY A 429 6.73 -15.62 -28.92
N LYS A 430 6.19 -14.40 -28.70
CA LYS A 430 6.00 -13.39 -29.76
C LYS A 430 6.78 -12.10 -29.54
N LYS A 431 7.87 -12.14 -28.77
CA LYS A 431 8.73 -10.95 -28.59
C LYS A 431 9.16 -10.36 -29.92
N GLY A 432 8.94 -9.06 -30.10
CA GLY A 432 9.27 -8.33 -31.31
C GLY A 432 8.34 -8.58 -32.52
N ALA A 433 7.29 -9.38 -32.34
CA ALA A 433 6.28 -9.56 -33.40
C ALA A 433 5.59 -8.22 -33.71
N LYS A 434 5.11 -8.12 -34.98
CA LYS A 434 4.50 -6.91 -35.52
C LYS A 434 3.02 -7.11 -35.79
N HIS A 435 2.30 -5.98 -35.90
CA HIS A 435 0.86 -5.95 -36.19
C HIS A 435 0.04 -6.79 -35.21
N LEU A 436 0.35 -6.57 -33.89
CA LEU A 436 -0.39 -7.20 -32.82
C LEU A 436 -1.55 -6.30 -32.40
N ARG A 437 -2.68 -6.91 -32.04
CA ARG A 437 -3.71 -6.18 -31.29
C ARG A 437 -3.13 -5.65 -30.00
N MET A 438 -3.40 -4.39 -29.65
CA MET A 438 -2.75 -3.73 -28.54
C MET A 438 -3.73 -3.25 -27.49
N PHE A 439 -3.43 -3.54 -26.23
CA PHE A 439 -4.10 -3.00 -25.06
C PHE A 439 -3.17 -2.01 -24.35
N THR A 440 -3.53 -0.72 -24.38
CA THR A 440 -2.86 0.32 -23.59
C THR A 440 -3.42 0.25 -22.16
N PHE A 441 -2.60 -0.24 -21.22
CA PHE A 441 -2.98 -0.45 -19.82
C PHE A 441 -2.27 0.56 -18.94
N ILE A 442 -3.02 1.53 -18.41
CA ILE A 442 -2.53 2.74 -17.76
C ILE A 442 -2.55 2.55 -16.24
N HIS A 443 -1.40 2.75 -15.59
CA HIS A 443 -1.29 2.67 -14.12
C HIS A 443 -2.01 3.83 -13.41
N GLY A 444 -2.32 3.63 -12.13
CA GLY A 444 -2.85 4.65 -11.22
C GLY A 444 -1.78 5.59 -10.67
N GLY A 445 -2.07 6.24 -9.59
CA GLY A 445 -1.19 7.23 -8.96
C GLY A 445 -1.75 8.65 -9.14
N PRO A 446 -1.11 9.58 -9.93
CA PRO A 446 -0.14 9.39 -11.03
C PRO A 446 1.29 9.03 -10.60
N ALA A 447 1.68 9.30 -9.37
CA ALA A 447 3.03 9.08 -8.82
C ALA A 447 3.33 7.59 -8.55
N ASP A 448 3.25 6.76 -9.58
CA ASP A 448 3.57 5.34 -9.62
C ASP A 448 4.37 5.03 -10.89
N ALA A 449 4.81 3.82 -11.12
CA ALA A 449 5.46 3.42 -12.36
C ALA A 449 5.31 1.92 -12.63
N ASP A 450 5.11 1.60 -13.91
CA ASP A 450 5.11 0.24 -14.41
C ASP A 450 6.54 -0.25 -14.69
N GLY A 451 6.84 -1.48 -14.31
CA GLY A 451 8.19 -2.02 -14.37
C GLY A 451 8.27 -3.52 -14.62
N ASN A 452 9.48 -4.04 -14.42
CA ASN A 452 9.79 -5.46 -14.47
C ASN A 452 9.33 -6.16 -13.18
N LEU A 453 8.02 -6.17 -12.95
CA LEU A 453 7.36 -6.66 -11.76
C LEU A 453 6.27 -7.67 -12.14
N PHE A 454 6.12 -8.73 -11.35
CA PHE A 454 5.05 -9.71 -11.53
C PHE A 454 3.71 -9.13 -11.09
N GLY A 455 2.74 -9.13 -12.00
CA GLY A 455 1.35 -8.78 -11.74
C GLY A 455 0.41 -9.90 -12.13
N ALA A 456 -0.44 -10.36 -11.19
CA ALA A 456 -1.44 -11.40 -11.42
C ALA A 456 -2.64 -11.26 -10.47
N ASN A 457 -3.07 -10.04 -10.21
CA ASN A 457 -4.20 -9.73 -9.33
C ASN A 457 -5.28 -8.93 -10.06
N TRP A 458 -6.26 -8.43 -9.32
CA TRP A 458 -7.38 -7.68 -9.87
C TRP A 458 -6.97 -6.31 -10.42
N TYR A 459 -5.89 -5.72 -9.90
CA TYR A 459 -5.35 -4.44 -10.32
C TYR A 459 -4.39 -4.59 -11.51
N ASP A 460 -3.36 -5.43 -11.37
CA ASP A 460 -2.41 -5.73 -12.43
C ASP A 460 -2.68 -7.12 -13.05
N TRP A 461 -3.30 -7.12 -14.23
CA TRP A 461 -3.59 -8.30 -15.02
C TRP A 461 -3.00 -8.22 -16.44
N ALA A 462 -1.99 -7.37 -16.63
CA ALA A 462 -1.30 -7.18 -17.89
C ALA A 462 -0.74 -8.48 -18.49
N THR A 463 -0.15 -9.33 -17.64
CA THR A 463 0.38 -10.64 -18.07
C THR A 463 -0.73 -11.59 -18.51
N LEU A 464 -1.93 -11.51 -17.93
CA LEU A 464 -3.10 -12.27 -18.39
C LEU A 464 -3.58 -11.78 -19.75
N ALA A 465 -3.66 -10.48 -19.99
CA ALA A 465 -4.02 -9.92 -21.29
C ALA A 465 -3.01 -10.35 -22.36
N ALA A 466 -1.71 -10.29 -22.07
CA ALA A 466 -0.67 -10.76 -22.96
C ALA A 466 -0.79 -12.26 -23.26
N SER A 467 -1.08 -13.08 -22.26
CA SER A 467 -1.32 -14.52 -22.42
C SER A 467 -2.57 -14.84 -23.28
N ASN A 468 -3.50 -13.88 -23.40
CA ASN A 468 -4.65 -13.96 -24.31
C ASN A 468 -4.37 -13.31 -25.70
N GLY A 469 -3.11 -13.01 -26.01
CA GLY A 469 -2.69 -12.59 -27.34
C GLY A 469 -2.66 -11.09 -27.57
N TRP A 470 -2.80 -10.26 -26.54
CA TRP A 470 -2.63 -8.81 -26.62
C TRP A 470 -1.16 -8.41 -26.48
N LEU A 471 -0.68 -7.49 -27.31
CA LEU A 471 0.48 -6.66 -26.94
C LEU A 471 -0.01 -5.70 -25.86
N VAL A 472 0.55 -5.74 -24.66
CA VAL A 472 0.18 -4.80 -23.61
C VAL A 472 1.22 -3.68 -23.54
N PHE A 473 0.76 -2.46 -23.73
CA PHE A 473 1.56 -1.25 -23.59
C PHE A 473 1.26 -0.58 -22.25
N ARG A 474 2.27 -0.45 -21.40
CA ARG A 474 2.20 0.17 -20.08
C ARG A 474 3.06 1.44 -20.06
N PRO A 475 2.48 2.63 -20.32
CA PRO A 475 3.22 3.88 -20.39
C PRO A 475 3.52 4.46 -19.03
N ASN A 476 4.78 4.86 -18.75
CA ASN A 476 5.16 5.71 -17.63
C ASN A 476 5.17 7.18 -18.10
N TYR A 477 4.00 7.78 -18.12
CA TYR A 477 3.73 9.15 -18.57
C TYR A 477 4.27 10.17 -17.56
N ARG A 478 4.36 11.46 -17.95
CA ARG A 478 4.69 12.54 -16.99
C ARG A 478 3.78 12.48 -15.77
N GLY A 479 4.37 12.61 -14.59
CA GLY A 479 3.75 12.34 -13.31
C GLY A 479 4.24 11.04 -12.66
N SER A 480 4.79 10.11 -13.44
CA SER A 480 5.30 8.83 -12.92
C SER A 480 6.54 8.98 -12.06
N SER A 481 6.69 8.06 -11.08
CA SER A 481 7.85 7.94 -10.21
C SER A 481 9.06 7.34 -10.94
N GLY A 482 10.27 7.54 -10.37
CA GLY A 482 11.49 6.93 -10.89
C GLY A 482 12.18 7.67 -12.04
N TYR A 483 11.66 8.81 -12.47
CA TYR A 483 12.17 9.62 -13.59
C TYR A 483 12.63 11.03 -13.18
N GLY A 484 12.74 11.29 -11.89
CA GLY A 484 13.13 12.57 -11.32
C GLY A 484 11.98 13.55 -11.11
N ASP A 485 12.23 14.58 -10.28
CA ASP A 485 11.19 15.54 -9.88
C ASP A 485 10.67 16.37 -11.05
N GLU A 486 11.51 16.75 -12.02
CA GLU A 486 11.09 17.52 -13.19
C GLU A 486 10.06 16.77 -14.03
N PHE A 487 10.24 15.45 -14.19
CA PHE A 487 9.31 14.60 -14.93
C PHE A 487 7.99 14.44 -14.15
N MET A 488 8.05 14.23 -12.85
CA MET A 488 6.89 14.12 -11.98
C MET A 488 6.11 15.43 -11.93
N LEU A 489 6.78 16.57 -11.69
CA LEU A 489 6.15 17.89 -11.67
C LEU A 489 5.65 18.34 -13.05
N GLY A 490 6.14 17.70 -14.11
CA GLY A 490 5.75 17.99 -15.49
C GLY A 490 4.27 17.85 -15.79
N ILE A 491 3.50 17.20 -14.93
CA ILE A 491 2.04 17.04 -15.03
C ILE A 491 1.30 18.33 -14.65
N GLU A 492 1.78 19.07 -13.64
CA GLU A 492 1.13 20.29 -13.15
C GLU A 492 1.14 21.41 -14.21
N PRO A 493 0.06 22.21 -14.36
CA PRO A 493 -1.27 22.09 -13.74
C PRO A 493 -2.27 21.35 -14.62
N HIS A 494 -1.84 20.42 -15.44
CA HIS A 494 -2.62 19.70 -16.45
C HIS A 494 -2.75 18.21 -16.11
N LEU A 495 -3.61 17.92 -15.16
CA LEU A 495 -3.77 16.60 -14.55
C LEU A 495 -3.91 15.45 -15.56
N VAL A 496 -4.66 15.63 -16.65
CA VAL A 496 -4.88 14.58 -17.66
C VAL A 496 -4.46 14.96 -19.06
N SER A 497 -4.54 16.24 -19.44
CA SER A 497 -4.33 16.64 -20.84
C SER A 497 -2.87 16.48 -21.26
N LYS A 498 -1.91 16.77 -20.42
CA LYS A 498 -0.48 16.72 -20.74
C LYS A 498 0.06 15.29 -20.70
N PRO A 499 -0.14 14.48 -19.66
CA PRO A 499 0.25 13.07 -19.67
C PRO A 499 -0.56 12.25 -20.69
N GLY A 500 -1.79 12.63 -20.99
CA GLY A 500 -2.57 11.98 -22.05
C GLY A 500 -1.94 12.13 -23.43
N ARG A 501 -1.29 13.27 -23.75
CA ARG A 501 -0.51 13.41 -24.98
C ARG A 501 0.72 12.51 -25.01
N ASP A 502 1.38 12.30 -23.86
CA ASP A 502 2.49 11.36 -23.77
C ASP A 502 2.04 9.95 -24.15
N ILE A 503 0.88 9.53 -23.65
CA ILE A 503 0.31 8.21 -23.92
C ILE A 503 -0.06 8.07 -25.40
N LEU A 504 -0.78 9.04 -25.98
CA LEU A 504 -1.17 9.00 -27.39
C LEU A 504 0.06 8.99 -28.33
N ALA A 505 1.08 9.77 -28.00
CA ALA A 505 2.33 9.76 -28.76
C ALA A 505 3.02 8.39 -28.71
N GLY A 506 2.91 7.67 -27.58
CA GLY A 506 3.40 6.29 -27.43
C GLY A 506 2.61 5.30 -28.30
N VAL A 507 1.28 5.42 -28.31
CA VAL A 507 0.41 4.61 -29.17
C VAL A 507 0.77 4.84 -30.65
N ASP A 508 0.89 6.10 -31.07
CA ASP A 508 1.25 6.46 -32.44
C ASP A 508 2.65 5.92 -32.83
N ALA A 509 3.61 6.01 -31.91
CA ALA A 509 4.95 5.47 -32.11
C ALA A 509 4.93 3.94 -32.32
N LEU A 510 4.16 3.21 -31.51
CA LEU A 510 4.03 1.76 -31.61
C LEU A 510 3.32 1.31 -32.92
N VAL A 511 2.33 2.06 -33.35
CA VAL A 511 1.69 1.84 -34.69
C VAL A 511 2.68 2.12 -35.80
N LYS A 512 3.39 3.25 -35.73
CA LYS A 512 4.41 3.64 -36.75
C LYS A 512 5.57 2.63 -36.84
N ASP A 513 6.03 2.13 -35.69
CA ASP A 513 7.08 1.11 -35.62
C ASP A 513 6.57 -0.28 -36.03
N GLY A 514 5.25 -0.40 -36.26
CA GLY A 514 4.58 -1.61 -36.74
C GLY A 514 4.38 -2.66 -35.63
N TYR A 515 4.55 -2.34 -34.35
CA TYR A 515 4.23 -3.26 -33.26
C TYR A 515 2.73 -3.45 -33.09
N ALA A 516 2.00 -2.34 -33.08
CA ALA A 516 0.55 -2.34 -32.91
C ALA A 516 -0.18 -2.29 -34.27
N ASP A 517 -1.29 -3.01 -34.34
CA ASP A 517 -2.23 -2.92 -35.45
C ASP A 517 -3.22 -1.77 -35.15
N PRO A 518 -3.30 -0.73 -35.98
CA PRO A 518 -4.17 0.43 -35.75
C PRO A 518 -5.66 0.08 -35.77
N ASP A 519 -6.05 -1.03 -36.36
CA ASP A 519 -7.46 -1.47 -36.37
C ASP A 519 -7.85 -2.27 -35.12
N HIS A 520 -6.89 -2.59 -34.24
CA HIS A 520 -7.06 -3.46 -33.07
C HIS A 520 -6.47 -2.83 -31.79
N LEU A 521 -6.87 -1.59 -31.47
CA LEU A 521 -6.41 -0.86 -30.30
C LEU A 521 -7.50 -0.83 -29.21
N ALA A 522 -7.10 -1.10 -27.99
CA ALA A 522 -7.93 -0.97 -26.77
C ALA A 522 -7.19 -0.17 -25.70
N ILE A 523 -7.93 0.40 -24.75
CA ILE A 523 -7.40 1.22 -23.68
C ILE A 523 -8.07 0.87 -22.34
N GLY A 524 -7.34 1.04 -21.25
CA GLY A 524 -7.94 0.92 -19.91
C GLY A 524 -6.99 1.22 -18.77
N GLY A 525 -7.55 1.32 -17.59
CA GLY A 525 -6.83 1.54 -16.34
C GLY A 525 -7.77 1.63 -15.14
N TYR A 526 -7.17 1.75 -13.96
CA TYR A 526 -7.87 1.86 -12.70
C TYR A 526 -7.37 3.08 -11.92
N SER A 527 -8.21 3.70 -11.08
CA SER A 527 -7.86 4.92 -10.32
C SER A 527 -7.47 6.05 -11.27
N TYR A 528 -6.34 6.69 -11.12
CA TYR A 528 -5.86 7.68 -12.08
C TYR A 528 -5.74 7.11 -13.51
N GLY A 529 -5.40 5.83 -13.69
CA GLY A 529 -5.47 5.15 -14.98
C GLY A 529 -6.89 5.13 -15.57
N GLY A 530 -7.92 5.07 -14.72
CA GLY A 530 -9.31 5.27 -15.08
C GLY A 530 -9.62 6.72 -15.47
N TYR A 531 -9.12 7.71 -14.72
CA TYR A 531 -9.21 9.15 -15.09
C TYR A 531 -8.68 9.38 -16.50
N MET A 532 -7.48 8.86 -16.73
CA MET A 532 -6.80 8.98 -18.01
C MET A 532 -7.56 8.28 -19.14
N THR A 533 -8.08 7.08 -18.89
CA THR A 533 -8.91 6.36 -19.86
C THR A 533 -10.16 7.17 -20.22
N ASN A 534 -10.87 7.70 -19.19
CA ASN A 534 -12.08 8.50 -19.37
C ASN A 534 -11.81 9.77 -20.19
N TRP A 535 -10.70 10.43 -19.95
CA TRP A 535 -10.30 11.62 -20.71
C TRP A 535 -9.88 11.27 -22.13
N LEU A 536 -9.04 10.23 -22.34
CA LEU A 536 -8.49 9.86 -23.64
C LEU A 536 -9.57 9.45 -24.64
N ILE A 537 -10.64 8.76 -24.22
CA ILE A 537 -11.75 8.40 -25.12
C ILE A 537 -12.57 9.63 -25.57
N THR A 538 -12.40 10.79 -24.93
CA THR A 538 -12.96 12.07 -25.41
C THR A 538 -12.05 12.77 -26.41
N GLN A 539 -10.75 12.40 -26.47
CA GLN A 539 -9.76 13.06 -27.32
C GLN A 539 -9.56 12.35 -28.67
N THR A 540 -9.87 11.05 -28.74
CA THR A 540 -9.65 10.24 -29.94
C THR A 540 -10.68 9.14 -30.08
N THR A 541 -10.87 8.67 -31.32
CA THR A 541 -11.70 7.51 -31.67
C THR A 541 -10.88 6.29 -32.10
N LEU A 542 -9.58 6.28 -31.82
CA LEU A 542 -8.67 5.19 -32.21
C LEU A 542 -9.02 3.85 -31.53
N PHE A 543 -9.50 3.91 -30.29
CA PHE A 543 -9.72 2.72 -29.48
C PHE A 543 -11.07 2.07 -29.80
N LYS A 544 -11.06 0.77 -30.08
CA LYS A 544 -12.26 -0.05 -30.35
C LYS A 544 -13.06 -0.34 -29.07
N SER A 545 -12.38 -0.36 -27.92
CA SER A 545 -13.00 -0.55 -26.62
C SER A 545 -12.18 0.09 -25.50
N ALA A 546 -12.87 0.43 -24.41
CA ALA A 546 -12.25 0.90 -23.18
C ALA A 546 -12.74 0.08 -21.98
N VAL A 547 -11.85 -0.13 -21.00
CA VAL A 547 -12.18 -0.64 -19.66
C VAL A 547 -11.66 0.37 -18.64
N THR A 548 -12.53 0.87 -17.77
CA THR A 548 -12.21 1.91 -16.81
C THR A 548 -12.72 1.54 -15.42
N GLY A 549 -11.86 1.64 -14.42
CA GLY A 549 -12.24 1.36 -13.04
C GLY A 549 -11.91 2.54 -12.12
N ALA A 550 -12.82 2.86 -11.20
CA ALA A 550 -12.64 3.91 -10.20
C ALA A 550 -12.00 5.18 -10.77
N GLY A 551 -12.50 5.64 -11.92
CA GLY A 551 -11.96 6.78 -12.66
C GLY A 551 -12.87 8.01 -12.54
N ALA A 552 -12.36 9.13 -12.00
CA ALA A 552 -13.12 10.37 -11.97
C ALA A 552 -13.37 10.92 -13.39
N VAL A 553 -14.47 11.59 -13.54
CA VAL A 553 -14.89 12.29 -14.77
C VAL A 553 -15.09 13.78 -14.54
N GLU A 554 -15.25 14.18 -13.26
CA GLU A 554 -15.46 15.57 -12.84
C GLU A 554 -14.65 15.86 -11.57
N HIS A 555 -13.60 16.66 -11.71
CA HIS A 555 -12.61 16.85 -10.65
C HIS A 555 -13.10 17.71 -9.47
N ALA A 556 -14.11 18.59 -9.64
CA ALA A 556 -14.63 19.35 -8.51
C ALA A 556 -15.50 18.47 -7.59
N ALA A 557 -16.24 17.52 -8.17
CA ALA A 557 -16.97 16.53 -7.40
C ALA A 557 -16.00 15.54 -6.75
N ASN A 558 -14.95 15.11 -7.45
CA ASN A 558 -13.92 14.26 -6.88
C ASN A 558 -13.27 14.93 -5.68
N TRP A 559 -12.78 16.17 -5.82
CA TRP A 559 -12.22 16.95 -4.72
C TRP A 559 -13.15 17.03 -3.49
N GLY A 560 -14.47 17.15 -3.72
CA GLY A 560 -15.44 17.25 -2.62
C GLY A 560 -15.82 15.95 -1.94
N ASN A 561 -15.54 14.80 -2.58
CA ASN A 561 -16.00 13.49 -2.12
C ASN A 561 -14.86 12.51 -1.80
N ASP A 562 -13.66 12.76 -2.26
CA ASP A 562 -12.52 11.86 -2.01
C ASP A 562 -11.91 12.03 -0.61
N ASP A 563 -10.99 11.14 -0.27
CA ASP A 563 -10.25 11.17 0.98
C ASP A 563 -8.86 11.82 0.84
N MET A 564 -8.53 12.40 -0.34
CA MET A 564 -7.25 13.07 -0.66
C MET A 564 -7.46 14.45 -1.30
N THR A 565 -8.31 15.27 -0.72
CA THR A 565 -8.80 16.54 -1.32
C THR A 565 -7.72 17.53 -1.73
N TRP A 566 -6.54 17.48 -1.13
CA TRP A 566 -5.41 18.36 -1.47
C TRP A 566 -4.78 17.99 -2.81
N ASP A 567 -4.86 16.73 -3.26
CA ASP A 567 -4.24 16.19 -4.45
C ASP A 567 -4.77 16.87 -5.73
N ASP A 568 -6.09 16.81 -5.94
CA ASP A 568 -6.74 17.52 -7.05
C ASP A 568 -6.43 19.04 -7.01
N ALA A 569 -6.45 19.65 -5.83
CA ALA A 569 -6.17 21.07 -5.69
C ALA A 569 -4.73 21.42 -6.07
N TRP A 570 -3.78 20.53 -5.76
CA TRP A 570 -2.40 20.74 -6.15
C TRP A 570 -2.22 20.59 -7.67
N TYR A 571 -2.68 19.48 -8.25
CA TYR A 571 -2.54 19.21 -9.69
C TYR A 571 -3.26 20.22 -10.58
N LEU A 572 -4.34 20.82 -10.10
CA LEU A 572 -5.15 21.78 -10.84
C LEU A 572 -4.89 23.25 -10.43
N GLY A 573 -3.78 23.48 -9.72
CA GLY A 573 -3.27 24.81 -9.39
C GLY A 573 -4.15 25.62 -8.45
N GLY A 574 -4.95 24.97 -7.60
CA GLY A 574 -5.84 25.58 -6.61
C GLY A 574 -7.15 24.82 -6.44
N ARG A 575 -7.96 25.26 -5.49
CA ARG A 575 -9.28 24.66 -5.20
C ARG A 575 -10.27 24.94 -6.33
N PRO A 576 -11.39 24.20 -6.43
CA PRO A 576 -12.35 24.35 -7.53
C PRO A 576 -12.86 25.80 -7.76
N TRP A 577 -13.06 26.56 -6.70
CA TRP A 577 -13.50 27.96 -6.81
C TRP A 577 -12.37 28.96 -7.11
N GLU A 578 -11.12 28.55 -6.94
CA GLU A 578 -9.93 29.38 -7.26
C GLU A 578 -9.55 29.26 -8.74
N ASN A 579 -9.76 28.08 -9.33
CA ASN A 579 -9.38 27.80 -10.72
C ASN A 579 -10.44 26.99 -11.49
N PRO A 580 -11.72 27.40 -11.55
CA PRO A 580 -12.81 26.60 -12.09
C PRO A 580 -12.66 26.25 -13.57
N GLN A 581 -11.99 27.08 -14.36
CA GLN A 581 -11.80 26.84 -15.79
C GLN A 581 -10.87 25.65 -16.03
N LEU A 582 -9.83 25.49 -15.21
CA LEU A 582 -8.90 24.38 -15.33
C LEU A 582 -9.58 23.06 -14.92
N TYR A 583 -10.33 23.07 -13.82
CA TYR A 583 -11.15 21.92 -13.41
C TYR A 583 -12.07 21.45 -14.55
N GLN A 584 -12.73 22.35 -15.25
CA GLN A 584 -13.59 21.98 -16.39
C GLN A 584 -12.81 21.50 -17.61
N SER A 585 -11.69 22.15 -17.95
CA SER A 585 -10.91 21.77 -19.15
C SER A 585 -10.20 20.43 -19.02
N GLU A 586 -9.82 20.06 -17.80
CA GLU A 586 -9.20 18.76 -17.51
C GLU A 586 -10.24 17.64 -17.25
N ALA A 587 -11.52 17.98 -17.02
CA ALA A 587 -12.57 17.01 -16.76
C ALA A 587 -13.14 16.38 -18.04
N ALA A 588 -13.18 15.05 -18.10
CA ALA A 588 -13.74 14.29 -19.20
C ALA A 588 -15.22 14.57 -19.43
N LEU A 589 -15.99 14.78 -18.34
CA LEU A 589 -17.44 15.00 -18.38
C LEU A 589 -17.87 16.09 -19.36
N PHE A 590 -17.14 17.19 -19.41
CA PHE A 590 -17.46 18.34 -20.28
C PHE A 590 -17.10 18.12 -21.76
N GLN A 591 -16.62 16.93 -22.12
CA GLN A 591 -16.20 16.56 -23.48
C GLN A 591 -16.82 15.23 -23.95
N PHE A 592 -17.79 14.67 -23.22
CA PHE A 592 -18.38 13.36 -23.53
C PHE A 592 -19.16 13.32 -24.85
N ASP A 593 -19.63 14.46 -25.36
CA ASP A 593 -20.24 14.57 -26.68
C ASP A 593 -19.34 14.02 -27.81
N LYS A 594 -18.03 13.93 -27.58
CA LYS A 594 -17.04 13.39 -28.52
C LYS A 594 -16.85 11.87 -28.41
N VAL A 595 -17.29 11.22 -27.33
CA VAL A 595 -17.07 9.80 -27.08
C VAL A 595 -17.80 8.94 -28.10
N LYS A 596 -17.08 7.96 -28.64
CA LYS A 596 -17.62 6.90 -29.54
C LYS A 596 -17.23 5.50 -29.07
N THR A 597 -16.27 5.41 -28.17
CA THR A 597 -15.66 4.15 -27.72
C THR A 597 -16.61 3.38 -26.80
N PRO A 598 -16.99 2.13 -27.11
CA PRO A 598 -17.68 1.25 -26.19
C PRO A 598 -16.89 1.08 -24.89
N THR A 599 -17.53 1.27 -23.74
CA THR A 599 -16.82 1.37 -22.46
C THR A 599 -17.42 0.46 -21.39
N HIS A 600 -16.54 -0.30 -20.70
CA HIS A 600 -16.87 -1.09 -19.52
C HIS A 600 -16.38 -0.38 -18.27
N LEU A 601 -17.27 -0.18 -17.28
CA LEU A 601 -17.01 0.51 -16.04
C LEU A 601 -17.04 -0.46 -14.87
N VAL A 602 -16.12 -0.26 -13.90
CA VAL A 602 -16.10 -0.98 -12.62
C VAL A 602 -15.86 0.00 -11.48
N GLN A 603 -16.62 -0.12 -10.39
CA GLN A 603 -16.52 0.76 -9.23
C GLN A 603 -16.79 0.01 -7.93
N GLY A 604 -15.98 0.26 -6.89
CA GLY A 604 -16.30 -0.13 -5.52
C GLY A 604 -17.49 0.64 -5.00
N GLY A 605 -18.50 -0.05 -4.44
CA GLY A 605 -19.73 0.59 -3.95
C GLY A 605 -19.54 1.43 -2.68
N SER A 606 -18.39 1.30 -2.02
CA SER A 606 -17.99 2.06 -0.81
C SER A 606 -16.64 2.75 -1.01
N ASP A 607 -16.27 3.02 -2.27
CA ASP A 607 -15.03 3.71 -2.60
C ASP A 607 -15.11 5.17 -2.17
N VAL A 608 -14.16 5.57 -1.33
CA VAL A 608 -14.00 6.93 -0.80
C VAL A 608 -12.78 7.67 -1.37
N ARG A 609 -11.91 6.94 -2.11
CA ARG A 609 -10.76 7.52 -2.80
C ARG A 609 -11.18 8.14 -4.14
N VAL A 610 -11.98 7.42 -4.90
CA VAL A 610 -12.67 7.93 -6.09
C VAL A 610 -14.14 7.60 -5.91
N SER A 611 -14.94 8.61 -5.67
CA SER A 611 -16.34 8.43 -5.28
C SER A 611 -17.12 7.56 -6.27
N TYR A 612 -17.95 6.66 -5.75
CA TYR A 612 -18.90 5.88 -6.52
C TYR A 612 -19.76 6.75 -7.48
N LEU A 613 -20.03 7.99 -7.09
CA LEU A 613 -20.80 8.95 -7.90
C LEU A 613 -20.15 9.30 -9.23
N GLU A 614 -18.82 9.21 -9.33
CA GLU A 614 -18.10 9.43 -10.59
C GLU A 614 -18.45 8.34 -11.63
N GLY A 615 -18.53 7.08 -11.18
CA GLY A 615 -18.96 5.96 -12.02
C GLY A 615 -20.42 6.11 -12.49
N GLU A 616 -21.34 6.52 -11.61
CA GLU A 616 -22.74 6.79 -11.98
C GLU A 616 -22.86 7.95 -12.95
N THR A 617 -22.06 9.01 -12.78
CA THR A 617 -22.04 10.17 -13.67
C THR A 617 -21.60 9.76 -15.07
N MET A 618 -20.54 8.93 -15.18
CA MET A 618 -20.07 8.41 -16.46
C MET A 618 -21.10 7.49 -17.12
N GLU A 619 -21.67 6.55 -16.38
CA GLU A 619 -22.72 5.64 -16.87
C GLU A 619 -23.89 6.44 -17.49
N ARG A 620 -24.38 7.44 -16.77
CA ARG A 620 -25.48 8.29 -17.22
C ARG A 620 -25.13 9.06 -18.50
N ALA A 621 -23.89 9.56 -18.60
CA ALA A 621 -23.44 10.27 -19.80
C ALA A 621 -23.41 9.32 -21.01
N LEU A 622 -22.81 8.13 -20.87
CA LEU A 622 -22.75 7.11 -21.93
C LEU A 622 -24.15 6.64 -22.34
N GLN A 623 -25.05 6.40 -21.37
CA GLN A 623 -26.44 6.03 -21.61
C GLN A 623 -27.17 7.09 -22.43
N SER A 624 -27.01 8.38 -22.07
CA SER A 624 -27.67 9.48 -22.74
C SER A 624 -27.21 9.67 -24.19
N LEU A 625 -25.97 9.29 -24.48
CA LEU A 625 -25.34 9.33 -25.80
C LEU A 625 -25.58 8.07 -26.63
N GLY A 626 -26.18 7.03 -26.05
CA GLY A 626 -26.40 5.75 -26.70
C GLY A 626 -25.12 4.97 -26.98
N ILE A 627 -24.03 5.26 -26.25
CA ILE A 627 -22.75 4.53 -26.37
C ILE A 627 -22.90 3.16 -25.70
N PRO A 628 -22.48 2.06 -26.34
CA PRO A 628 -22.48 0.76 -25.72
C PRO A 628 -21.62 0.75 -24.46
N HIS A 629 -22.19 0.38 -23.32
CA HIS A 629 -21.49 0.35 -22.05
C HIS A 629 -22.04 -0.73 -21.12
N THR A 630 -21.27 -1.04 -20.08
CA THR A 630 -21.70 -1.80 -18.90
C THR A 630 -21.11 -1.16 -17.66
N PHE A 631 -21.80 -1.23 -16.55
CA PHE A 631 -21.33 -0.73 -15.27
C PHE A 631 -21.45 -1.83 -14.22
N LEU A 632 -20.30 -2.27 -13.68
CA LEU A 632 -20.22 -3.21 -12.56
C LEU A 632 -19.98 -2.43 -11.27
N VAL A 633 -20.89 -2.58 -10.34
CA VAL A 633 -20.75 -2.09 -8.97
C VAL A 633 -20.39 -3.28 -8.07
N LEU A 634 -19.33 -3.13 -7.27
CA LEU A 634 -18.86 -4.15 -6.35
C LEU A 634 -19.31 -3.77 -4.92
N PRO A 635 -20.39 -4.37 -4.39
CA PRO A 635 -20.99 -3.92 -3.14
C PRO A 635 -20.03 -4.04 -1.96
N GLY A 636 -19.93 -2.96 -1.15
CA GLY A 636 -19.10 -2.92 0.05
C GLY A 636 -17.60 -2.82 -0.19
N GLU A 637 -17.13 -2.93 -1.43
CA GLU A 637 -15.72 -2.72 -1.75
C GLU A 637 -15.34 -1.25 -1.69
N GLY A 638 -14.16 -0.99 -1.11
CA GLY A 638 -13.47 0.28 -1.22
C GLY A 638 -12.64 0.35 -2.50
N HIS A 639 -11.66 1.27 -2.50
CA HIS A 639 -10.76 1.45 -3.64
C HIS A 639 -9.85 0.24 -3.91
N GLY A 640 -9.47 -0.50 -2.86
CA GLY A 640 -8.53 -1.61 -2.94
C GLY A 640 -9.12 -2.96 -3.36
N LEU A 641 -10.44 -3.12 -3.45
CA LEU A 641 -11.13 -4.39 -3.73
C LEU A 641 -10.60 -5.56 -2.87
N ASP A 642 -10.50 -5.35 -1.57
CA ASP A 642 -9.78 -6.19 -0.61
C ASP A 642 -10.67 -7.09 0.25
N LYS A 643 -11.99 -7.02 0.09
CA LYS A 643 -12.92 -7.77 0.96
C LYS A 643 -13.33 -9.11 0.40
N ASN A 644 -13.40 -9.23 -0.93
CA ASN A 644 -14.06 -10.33 -1.59
C ASN A 644 -13.31 -10.77 -2.86
N PRO A 645 -12.61 -11.92 -2.86
CA PRO A 645 -11.83 -12.38 -4.00
C PRO A 645 -12.67 -12.60 -5.27
N TRP A 646 -13.99 -12.91 -5.15
CA TRP A 646 -14.87 -13.01 -6.30
C TRP A 646 -15.03 -11.68 -7.02
N HIS A 647 -15.00 -10.55 -6.32
CA HIS A 647 -15.13 -9.23 -6.93
C HIS A 647 -13.96 -8.95 -7.89
N GLY A 648 -12.72 -9.14 -7.44
CA GLY A 648 -11.56 -9.01 -8.29
C GLY A 648 -11.55 -9.98 -9.48
N TYR A 649 -11.96 -11.23 -9.25
CA TYR A 649 -12.09 -12.24 -10.31
C TYR A 649 -13.13 -11.84 -11.36
N ILE A 650 -14.32 -11.39 -10.92
CA ILE A 650 -15.40 -10.93 -11.83
C ILE A 650 -14.95 -9.73 -12.62
N LYS A 651 -14.32 -8.74 -11.96
CA LYS A 651 -13.76 -7.54 -12.61
C LYS A 651 -12.89 -7.94 -13.80
N VAL A 652 -11.80 -8.65 -13.57
CA VAL A 652 -10.82 -8.98 -14.61
C VAL A 652 -11.44 -9.84 -15.72
N ARG A 653 -12.30 -10.80 -15.35
CA ARG A 653 -13.00 -11.64 -16.32
C ARG A 653 -13.88 -10.83 -17.28
N GLU A 654 -14.65 -9.87 -16.75
CA GLU A 654 -15.58 -9.10 -17.58
C GLU A 654 -14.83 -8.00 -18.39
N GLU A 655 -13.78 -7.43 -17.83
CA GLU A 655 -12.88 -6.52 -18.58
C GLU A 655 -12.27 -7.24 -19.79
N LEU A 656 -11.67 -8.41 -19.59
CA LEU A 656 -11.09 -9.18 -20.69
C LEU A 656 -12.14 -9.59 -21.75
N LYS A 657 -13.33 -10.04 -21.31
CA LYS A 657 -14.45 -10.34 -22.24
C LYS A 657 -14.88 -9.12 -23.03
N TRP A 658 -14.87 -7.93 -22.41
CA TRP A 658 -15.22 -6.68 -23.10
C TRP A 658 -14.24 -6.37 -24.19
N LEU A 659 -12.93 -6.43 -23.90
CA LEU A 659 -11.89 -6.24 -24.93
C LEU A 659 -12.07 -7.23 -26.09
N GLU A 660 -12.25 -8.53 -25.80
CA GLU A 660 -12.42 -9.57 -26.81
C GLU A 660 -13.69 -9.39 -27.65
N LYS A 661 -14.76 -8.85 -27.07
CA LYS A 661 -16.02 -8.61 -27.77
C LYS A 661 -15.87 -7.56 -28.87
N TYR A 662 -15.18 -6.46 -28.57
CA TYR A 662 -15.10 -5.34 -29.50
C TYR A 662 -13.85 -5.40 -30.43
N ASP A 663 -12.89 -6.25 -30.12
CA ASP A 663 -11.79 -6.56 -31.01
C ASP A 663 -12.23 -7.38 -32.25
N LYS A 664 -13.32 -8.15 -32.14
CA LYS A 664 -13.88 -8.98 -33.20
C LYS A 664 -14.89 -8.27 -34.12
N GLN A 665 -15.28 -7.07 -33.79
CA GLN A 665 -16.21 -6.24 -34.56
C GLN A 665 -15.47 -5.26 -35.46
#